data_e141c9c14bef3d232e1adfa1b6137391
#
_entry.id   e141c9c14bef3d232e1adfa1b6137391
#
_cell.length_a   1.000
_cell.length_b   1.000
_cell.length_c   1.000
_cell.angle_alpha   90.00
_cell.angle_beta   90.00
_cell.angle_gamma   90.00
#
_symmetry.space_group_name_H-M   'P 1'
#
loop_
_entity.id
_entity.type
_entity.pdbx_description
1 polymer ?
#
loop_
_entity_poly.entity_id
_entity_poly.type
_entity_poly.pdbx_seq_one_letter_code
_entity_poly.pdbx_strand_id
1 'polypeptide(L)'
;MRAKNQPGGPPEGRGAGGVGMVSWLAVAILASVWGARTGGTEGVGLEEEEAFQAAAAAVAPAVVRVEVAGVSEAGLGGPAEASPASGPSSGFVVGAEGWVVATSFAVPKDAAQAVVTLPGGDRLVARVTGRDLARGLVLLKIDLAAGAPPLPVMEAVPRESLAVGQWTLVLGRAWSAKDPSVGIGILSATNRAWGRAVQTDASVSPANYGGPLVDIEGRVIGVLAPLPAETAGMMAGTELYDSGIGFAVPLEDILRVLPRLQAGETLSPGIIGIGYDSRDPFTAPPVVATCRPDSPAGRAGLRVGDRIVEAGGRAVSRVAELKHAIAPLYAGDPLDLVVERGEARERLPMRVELVATLPPWRRPVLGLVPRRTGGGGAAVAGAAPPQNAAAERGVSVAWVWPDGPAARAGVTAGDRIVSVRPQAGGDGGEPATLEVTSPAILGGFLAGLDAGAIVDVGIERGGDSRSIAIPLVEQPTAVPVGVPASEVDPATTAVERLGAAEIARPAWGVLPAATAESPLGVLVYCGQPAGGGGATAKPARAAELDEASKKEAERWRGAATRYGIAIIVLSSSDPNRWGREDIATLARTLDGLRLRRPIDPSRIAIAGSGPGGAFAWLAAEALGPSVRGVALLESTLPRQATISPTEPGRSRAILFGTLPGAAVNRVDDDRRRLEAAGYPVGLLPDLGGAGLPTETLCSWVEALGVL
;
A
#
# COMPACT_ATOMS: atom_id res chain seq x y z
N MET A 1 -6.67 59.92 -18.17
CA MET A 1 -5.58 60.89 -18.00
C MET A 1 -4.30 60.07 -18.13
N ARG A 2 -3.64 60.07 -19.34
CA ARG A 2 -2.51 60.86 -19.83
C ARG A 2 -1.44 61.11 -18.75
N ALA A 3 -0.15 60.72 -18.87
CA ALA A 3 0.83 60.92 -19.95
C ALA A 3 2.00 59.92 -19.74
N LYS A 4 2.58 59.27 -20.75
CA LYS A 4 3.75 59.65 -21.60
C LYS A 4 4.96 60.21 -20.84
N ASN A 5 6.11 59.45 -20.91
CA ASN A 5 7.34 60.02 -21.49
C ASN A 5 8.42 58.94 -21.75
N GLN A 6 8.94 58.93 -22.95
CA GLN A 6 10.25 58.46 -23.44
C GLN A 6 11.18 59.68 -23.55
N PRO A 7 12.43 59.59 -24.09
CA PRO A 7 13.63 58.76 -23.77
C PRO A 7 14.87 59.67 -23.54
N GLY A 8 15.98 59.12 -23.09
CA GLY A 8 17.28 59.81 -23.04
C GLY A 8 18.40 58.97 -23.62
N GLY A 9 19.03 59.45 -24.66
CA GLY A 9 20.16 58.89 -25.37
C GLY A 9 21.52 59.21 -24.72
N PRO A 10 22.66 58.75 -25.32
CA PRO A 10 23.93 58.49 -24.64
C PRO A 10 24.90 59.72 -24.67
N PRO A 11 26.00 59.70 -23.90
CA PRO A 11 27.15 60.53 -24.18
C PRO A 11 28.34 59.74 -24.77
N GLU A 12 28.91 60.36 -25.79
CA GLU A 12 30.22 60.09 -26.39
C GLU A 12 31.37 60.39 -25.44
N GLY A 13 32.51 59.73 -25.64
CA GLY A 13 33.76 60.10 -25.00
C GLY A 13 34.96 59.21 -25.30
N ARG A 14 35.58 59.41 -26.43
CA ARG A 14 37.03 59.39 -26.81
C ARG A 14 38.04 58.56 -25.91
N GLY A 15 38.86 57.78 -26.58
CA GLY A 15 40.18 57.37 -26.12
C GLY A 15 40.86 56.35 -27.04
N ALA A 16 41.80 56.79 -27.85
CA ALA A 16 42.59 56.02 -28.80
C ALA A 16 43.64 55.18 -28.10
N GLY A 17 44.03 54.02 -28.67
CA GLY A 17 45.21 53.24 -28.31
C GLY A 17 45.27 51.94 -29.10
N GLY A 18 46.12 51.92 -30.14
CA GLY A 18 46.32 50.77 -31.02
C GLY A 18 46.92 49.55 -30.33
N VAL A 19 46.76 48.44 -30.96
CA VAL A 19 47.62 47.20 -31.06
C VAL A 19 46.76 46.25 -31.88
N GLY A 20 47.15 45.82 -33.04
CA GLY A 20 48.00 44.68 -33.27
C GLY A 20 47.29 43.79 -34.27
N MET A 21 47.79 43.82 -35.49
CA MET A 21 47.42 43.08 -36.70
C MET A 21 47.80 41.58 -36.58
N VAL A 22 47.13 40.81 -35.74
CA VAL A 22 47.32 39.36 -35.62
C VAL A 22 46.03 38.51 -35.54
N SER A 23 44.86 39.17 -35.57
CA SER A 23 43.59 38.42 -35.30
C SER A 23 42.77 38.01 -36.55
N TRP A 24 43.19 38.26 -37.76
CA TRP A 24 42.42 37.96 -38.95
C TRP A 24 42.67 36.60 -39.59
N LEU A 25 43.79 35.92 -39.22
CA LEU A 25 44.06 34.56 -39.74
C LEU A 25 43.36 33.45 -38.93
N ALA A 26 42.99 33.70 -37.68
CA ALA A 26 42.32 32.69 -36.85
C ALA A 26 40.81 32.61 -37.12
N VAL A 27 40.17 33.68 -37.57
CA VAL A 27 38.75 33.73 -37.92
C VAL A 27 38.48 33.12 -39.30
N ALA A 28 39.44 33.19 -40.24
CA ALA A 28 39.29 32.55 -41.56
C ALA A 28 39.43 31.01 -41.52
N ILE A 29 40.20 30.48 -40.55
CA ILE A 29 40.36 29.01 -40.38
C ILE A 29 39.15 28.40 -39.66
N LEU A 30 38.50 29.12 -38.76
CA LEU A 30 37.26 28.68 -38.10
C LEU A 30 36.05 28.75 -39.05
N ALA A 31 36.02 29.67 -40.00
CA ALA A 31 34.96 29.78 -41.02
C ALA A 31 35.07 28.68 -42.10
N SER A 32 36.26 28.21 -42.39
CA SER A 32 36.48 27.14 -43.40
C SER A 32 36.24 25.73 -42.82
N VAL A 33 36.23 25.55 -41.48
CA VAL A 33 35.82 24.28 -40.81
C VAL A 33 34.32 24.23 -40.55
N TRP A 34 33.65 25.40 -40.51
CA TRP A 34 32.18 25.41 -40.32
C TRP A 34 31.41 25.41 -41.65
N GLY A 35 32.02 25.74 -42.77
CA GLY A 35 31.43 25.72 -44.12
C GLY A 35 31.37 24.33 -44.78
N ALA A 36 31.92 23.28 -44.16
CA ALA A 36 31.94 21.92 -44.72
C ALA A 36 31.03 20.93 -43.98
N ARG A 37 30.12 21.42 -43.12
CA ARG A 37 29.19 20.55 -42.35
C ARG A 37 27.70 20.89 -42.50
N THR A 38 27.31 21.61 -43.51
CA THR A 38 25.87 21.88 -43.80
C THR A 38 25.27 20.88 -44.80
N GLY A 39 25.94 19.76 -45.07
CA GLY A 39 25.42 18.70 -45.96
C GLY A 39 25.02 17.42 -45.26
N GLY A 40 24.92 17.40 -43.89
CA GLY A 40 24.73 16.15 -43.16
C GLY A 40 23.56 16.04 -42.17
N THR A 41 22.81 17.09 -41.94
CA THR A 41 21.71 17.05 -40.94
C THR A 41 20.34 16.72 -41.53
N GLU A 42 20.15 16.90 -42.81
CA GLU A 42 18.89 16.49 -43.45
C GLU A 42 18.84 14.96 -43.70
N GLY A 43 20.00 14.29 -43.84
CA GLY A 43 20.06 12.84 -44.05
C GLY A 43 19.80 12.03 -42.78
N VAL A 44 20.33 12.46 -41.63
CA VAL A 44 20.20 11.69 -40.38
C VAL A 44 18.73 11.61 -39.89
N GLY A 45 17.96 12.70 -40.01
CA GLY A 45 16.55 12.68 -39.62
C GLY A 45 15.67 11.81 -40.55
N LEU A 46 16.02 11.71 -41.81
CA LEU A 46 15.30 10.84 -42.77
C LEU A 46 15.62 9.37 -42.56
N GLU A 47 16.88 9.06 -42.25
CA GLU A 47 17.31 7.67 -41.94
C GLU A 47 16.63 7.16 -40.65
N GLU A 48 16.51 8.00 -39.61
CA GLU A 48 15.78 7.67 -38.38
C GLU A 48 14.29 7.46 -38.66
N GLU A 49 13.64 8.32 -39.43
CA GLU A 49 12.23 8.18 -39.78
C GLU A 49 11.97 6.87 -40.57
N GLU A 50 12.82 6.56 -41.55
CA GLU A 50 12.74 5.31 -42.32
C GLU A 50 12.91 4.09 -41.41
N ALA A 51 13.84 4.13 -40.40
CA ALA A 51 14.05 3.06 -39.45
C ALA A 51 12.82 2.86 -38.54
N PHE A 52 12.21 3.93 -38.04
CA PHE A 52 10.98 3.84 -37.24
C PHE A 52 9.81 3.27 -38.05
N GLN A 53 9.64 3.73 -39.29
CA GLN A 53 8.60 3.20 -40.19
C GLN A 53 8.81 1.72 -40.51
N ALA A 54 10.06 1.31 -40.77
CA ALA A 54 10.41 -0.08 -41.04
C ALA A 54 10.15 -0.98 -39.81
N ALA A 55 10.59 -0.55 -38.62
CA ALA A 55 10.35 -1.27 -37.38
C ALA A 55 8.85 -1.43 -37.09
N ALA A 56 8.08 -0.34 -37.23
CA ALA A 56 6.64 -0.38 -37.04
C ALA A 56 5.94 -1.31 -38.05
N ALA A 57 6.32 -1.24 -39.34
CA ALA A 57 5.75 -2.09 -40.39
C ALA A 57 6.06 -3.58 -40.17
N ALA A 58 7.25 -3.91 -39.69
CA ALA A 58 7.66 -5.28 -39.38
C ALA A 58 6.79 -5.92 -38.29
N VAL A 59 6.42 -5.15 -37.27
CA VAL A 59 5.70 -5.65 -36.07
C VAL A 59 4.18 -5.50 -36.20
N ALA A 60 3.69 -4.56 -36.99
CA ALA A 60 2.26 -4.28 -37.17
C ALA A 60 1.39 -5.53 -37.47
N PRO A 61 1.83 -6.53 -38.23
CA PRO A 61 1.05 -7.75 -38.49
C PRO A 61 0.77 -8.60 -37.24
N ALA A 62 1.59 -8.49 -36.19
CA ALA A 62 1.41 -9.21 -34.93
C ALA A 62 0.56 -8.43 -33.88
N VAL A 63 0.19 -7.18 -34.19
CA VAL A 63 -0.64 -6.35 -33.29
C VAL A 63 -2.11 -6.51 -33.66
N VAL A 64 -2.94 -6.85 -32.69
CA VAL A 64 -4.39 -7.11 -32.90
C VAL A 64 -5.21 -6.16 -32.01
N ARG A 65 -6.49 -5.99 -32.37
CA ARG A 65 -7.46 -5.28 -31.55
C ARG A 65 -8.21 -6.28 -30.66
N VAL A 66 -8.41 -5.93 -29.40
CA VAL A 66 -9.11 -6.77 -28.41
C VAL A 66 -10.30 -6.02 -27.83
N GLU A 67 -11.46 -6.68 -27.82
CA GLU A 67 -12.70 -6.17 -27.25
C GLU A 67 -13.39 -7.27 -26.43
N VAL A 68 -14.03 -6.92 -25.31
CA VAL A 68 -14.89 -7.87 -24.59
C VAL A 68 -16.34 -7.65 -24.99
N ALA A 69 -16.99 -8.70 -25.52
CA ALA A 69 -18.39 -8.66 -25.87
C ALA A 69 -19.28 -8.64 -24.62
N GLY A 70 -20.23 -7.69 -24.54
CA GLY A 70 -21.25 -7.68 -23.49
C GLY A 70 -21.05 -6.68 -22.36
N VAL A 71 -20.03 -5.86 -22.38
CA VAL A 71 -20.01 -4.62 -21.59
C VAL A 71 -20.81 -3.58 -22.37
N SER A 72 -22.13 -3.73 -22.34
CA SER A 72 -23.09 -2.86 -23.02
C SER A 72 -23.12 -1.49 -22.35
N GLU A 73 -23.29 -0.44 -23.14
CA GLU A 73 -23.63 0.93 -22.73
C GLU A 73 -24.96 1.05 -21.96
N ALA A 74 -25.62 -0.06 -21.65
CA ALA A 74 -26.90 -0.13 -20.93
C ALA A 74 -26.73 0.09 -19.43
N GLY A 75 -26.35 1.31 -19.06
CA GLY A 75 -26.18 1.73 -17.67
C GLY A 75 -26.01 3.25 -17.53
N LEU A 76 -26.34 4.01 -18.57
CA LEU A 76 -26.32 5.47 -18.56
C LEU A 76 -27.56 6.04 -17.79
N GLY A 77 -27.58 5.87 -16.49
CA GLY A 77 -28.62 6.40 -15.60
C GLY A 77 -28.10 6.86 -14.24
N GLY A 78 -26.78 6.86 -14.00
CA GLY A 78 -26.12 7.41 -12.81
C GLY A 78 -24.82 8.08 -13.17
N PRO A 79 -24.17 8.89 -12.28
CA PRO A 79 -22.86 9.41 -12.55
C PRO A 79 -21.92 8.22 -12.73
N ALA A 80 -21.57 7.95 -13.98
CA ALA A 80 -20.73 6.84 -14.39
C ALA A 80 -19.30 7.11 -13.87
N GLU A 81 -18.92 6.42 -12.80
CA GLU A 81 -17.52 6.05 -12.66
C GLU A 81 -17.25 5.07 -13.82
N ALA A 82 -16.57 5.56 -14.85
CA ALA A 82 -16.20 4.78 -16.01
C ALA A 82 -15.49 3.50 -15.54
N SER A 83 -16.15 2.36 -15.74
CA SER A 83 -15.48 1.07 -15.58
C SER A 83 -14.27 1.09 -16.52
N PRO A 84 -13.04 0.79 -16.09
CA PRO A 84 -11.83 0.90 -16.94
C PRO A 84 -11.91 0.14 -18.26
N ALA A 85 -12.87 -0.76 -18.42
CA ALA A 85 -13.00 -1.72 -19.52
C ALA A 85 -13.99 -1.34 -20.60
N SER A 86 -14.39 -0.06 -20.77
CA SER A 86 -15.47 0.31 -21.71
C SER A 86 -15.02 0.62 -23.15
N GLY A 87 -13.79 0.26 -23.55
CA GLY A 87 -13.31 0.52 -24.93
C GLY A 87 -12.40 -0.56 -25.47
N PRO A 88 -12.18 -0.56 -26.82
CA PRO A 88 -11.22 -1.44 -27.43
C PRO A 88 -9.80 -1.13 -26.98
N SER A 89 -8.98 -2.17 -26.84
CA SER A 89 -7.56 -2.09 -26.52
C SER A 89 -6.75 -2.91 -27.51
N SER A 90 -5.45 -2.97 -27.34
CA SER A 90 -4.58 -3.76 -28.20
C SER A 90 -4.29 -5.14 -27.61
N GLY A 91 -3.81 -6.04 -28.45
CA GLY A 91 -3.24 -7.32 -28.09
C GLY A 91 -2.04 -7.64 -28.98
N PHE A 92 -1.26 -8.62 -28.59
CA PHE A 92 -0.05 -9.01 -29.27
C PHE A 92 0.03 -10.53 -29.47
N VAL A 93 0.33 -10.96 -30.70
CA VAL A 93 0.47 -12.37 -31.05
C VAL A 93 1.78 -12.92 -30.50
N VAL A 94 1.69 -13.99 -29.69
CA VAL A 94 2.84 -14.67 -29.06
C VAL A 94 2.97 -16.13 -29.50
N GLY A 95 2.08 -16.61 -30.34
CA GLY A 95 2.15 -17.97 -30.91
C GLY A 95 1.42 -18.08 -32.24
N ALA A 96 2.07 -18.72 -33.20
CA ALA A 96 1.61 -18.84 -34.60
C ALA A 96 0.25 -19.53 -34.72
N GLU A 97 -0.09 -20.38 -33.75
CA GLU A 97 -1.35 -21.15 -33.72
C GLU A 97 -2.54 -20.34 -33.18
N GLY A 98 -2.38 -19.02 -32.94
CA GLY A 98 -3.44 -18.15 -32.49
C GLY A 98 -3.39 -17.83 -30.98
N TRP A 99 -2.21 -17.76 -30.39
CA TRP A 99 -2.01 -17.28 -29.04
C TRP A 99 -1.79 -15.77 -29.04
N VAL A 100 -2.60 -15.07 -28.26
CA VAL A 100 -2.58 -13.61 -28.14
C VAL A 100 -2.49 -13.22 -26.69
N VAL A 101 -1.56 -12.34 -26.34
CA VAL A 101 -1.48 -11.69 -25.03
C VAL A 101 -2.26 -10.38 -25.08
N ALA A 102 -3.11 -10.19 -24.09
CA ALA A 102 -3.81 -8.94 -23.78
C ALA A 102 -3.59 -8.57 -22.32
N THR A 103 -4.17 -7.47 -21.87
CA THR A 103 -4.09 -7.05 -20.46
C THR A 103 -5.37 -7.33 -19.69
N SER A 104 -5.27 -7.47 -18.38
CA SER A 104 -6.43 -7.56 -17.48
C SER A 104 -7.26 -6.27 -17.49
N PHE A 105 -6.70 -5.16 -17.96
CA PHE A 105 -7.43 -3.92 -18.22
C PHE A 105 -8.44 -4.08 -19.37
N ALA A 106 -8.03 -4.71 -20.49
CA ALA A 106 -8.89 -4.96 -21.64
C ALA A 106 -9.83 -6.15 -21.43
N VAL A 107 -9.40 -7.17 -20.66
CA VAL A 107 -10.14 -8.41 -20.42
C VAL A 107 -10.37 -8.59 -18.92
N PRO A 108 -11.51 -8.11 -18.40
CA PRO A 108 -11.85 -8.15 -16.97
C PRO A 108 -11.82 -9.57 -16.40
N LYS A 109 -11.71 -9.66 -15.06
CA LYS A 109 -11.57 -10.93 -14.32
C LYS A 109 -12.64 -11.96 -14.67
N ASP A 110 -13.88 -11.52 -14.84
CA ASP A 110 -15.04 -12.42 -15.05
C ASP A 110 -15.31 -12.71 -16.54
N ALA A 111 -14.52 -12.13 -17.46
CA ALA A 111 -14.64 -12.41 -18.87
C ALA A 111 -14.03 -13.76 -19.21
N ALA A 112 -14.85 -14.66 -19.80
CA ALA A 112 -14.41 -15.95 -20.33
C ALA A 112 -13.96 -15.88 -21.78
N GLN A 113 -14.39 -14.85 -22.52
CA GLN A 113 -14.17 -14.67 -23.96
C GLN A 113 -13.91 -13.20 -24.29
N ALA A 114 -13.21 -12.99 -25.39
CA ALA A 114 -13.01 -11.69 -26.00
C ALA A 114 -13.17 -11.80 -27.52
N VAL A 115 -13.35 -10.68 -28.21
CA VAL A 115 -13.27 -10.61 -29.66
C VAL A 115 -11.91 -10.05 -30.05
N VAL A 116 -11.18 -10.79 -30.87
CA VAL A 116 -9.90 -10.37 -31.44
C VAL A 116 -10.12 -10.02 -32.90
N THR A 117 -9.74 -8.80 -33.29
CA THR A 117 -9.76 -8.38 -34.70
C THR A 117 -8.33 -8.39 -35.23
N LEU A 118 -8.07 -9.21 -36.26
CA LEU A 118 -6.79 -9.30 -36.95
C LEU A 118 -6.53 -8.08 -37.85
N PRO A 119 -5.28 -7.82 -38.27
CA PRO A 119 -4.95 -6.71 -39.15
C PRO A 119 -5.71 -6.72 -40.50
N GLY A 120 -6.12 -7.89 -40.98
CA GLY A 120 -6.97 -8.06 -42.18
C GLY A 120 -8.42 -7.63 -41.97
N GLY A 121 -8.86 -7.37 -40.74
CA GLY A 121 -10.24 -7.03 -40.42
C GLY A 121 -11.08 -8.24 -39.95
N ASP A 122 -10.54 -9.45 -39.98
CA ASP A 122 -11.24 -10.67 -39.52
C ASP A 122 -11.46 -10.59 -37.97
N ARG A 123 -12.70 -10.79 -37.56
CA ARG A 123 -13.13 -10.78 -36.17
C ARG A 123 -13.34 -12.22 -35.70
N LEU A 124 -12.53 -12.63 -34.74
CA LEU A 124 -12.51 -13.99 -34.20
C LEU A 124 -12.84 -13.97 -32.72
N VAL A 125 -13.62 -14.94 -32.26
CA VAL A 125 -13.85 -15.15 -30.82
C VAL A 125 -12.63 -15.80 -30.24
N ALA A 126 -12.13 -15.21 -29.17
CA ALA A 126 -10.98 -15.70 -28.39
C ALA A 126 -11.45 -16.20 -27.04
N ARG A 127 -10.97 -17.36 -26.62
CA ARG A 127 -11.18 -17.90 -25.28
C ARG A 127 -10.07 -17.42 -24.35
N VAL A 128 -10.42 -17.01 -23.14
CA VAL A 128 -9.43 -16.77 -22.08
C VAL A 128 -8.91 -18.11 -21.62
N THR A 129 -7.60 -18.34 -21.77
CA THR A 129 -6.96 -19.61 -21.39
C THR A 129 -6.21 -19.49 -20.07
N GLY A 130 -5.35 -18.47 -19.89
CA GLY A 130 -4.57 -18.27 -18.68
C GLY A 130 -4.53 -16.81 -18.29
N ARG A 131 -4.19 -16.55 -17.02
CA ARG A 131 -4.04 -15.19 -16.48
C ARG A 131 -2.75 -15.05 -15.69
N ASP A 132 -2.01 -14.00 -15.92
CA ASP A 132 -0.88 -13.58 -15.07
C ASP A 132 -1.32 -12.40 -14.21
N LEU A 133 -1.75 -12.69 -12.98
CA LEU A 133 -2.22 -11.68 -12.03
C LEU A 133 -1.05 -10.82 -11.50
N ALA A 134 0.18 -11.36 -11.52
CA ALA A 134 1.36 -10.63 -11.05
C ALA A 134 1.77 -9.50 -12.00
N ARG A 135 1.48 -9.67 -13.30
CA ARG A 135 1.85 -8.72 -14.35
C ARG A 135 0.64 -8.07 -15.04
N GLY A 136 -0.59 -8.47 -14.66
CA GLY A 136 -1.82 -7.93 -15.24
C GLY A 136 -2.04 -8.35 -16.69
N LEU A 137 -1.61 -9.55 -17.07
CA LEU A 137 -1.74 -10.08 -18.43
C LEU A 137 -2.77 -11.21 -18.52
N VAL A 138 -3.31 -11.39 -19.72
CA VAL A 138 -4.28 -12.44 -20.05
C VAL A 138 -3.86 -13.11 -21.34
N LEU A 139 -3.81 -14.44 -21.36
CA LEU A 139 -3.59 -15.23 -22.57
C LEU A 139 -4.93 -15.61 -23.20
N LEU A 140 -5.08 -15.25 -24.45
CA LEU A 140 -6.23 -15.54 -25.29
C LEU A 140 -5.86 -16.59 -26.35
N LYS A 141 -6.79 -17.50 -26.67
CA LYS A 141 -6.66 -18.46 -27.77
C LYS A 141 -7.75 -18.20 -28.80
N ILE A 142 -7.35 -17.87 -30.01
CA ILE A 142 -8.23 -17.82 -31.17
C ILE A 142 -8.11 -19.12 -31.96
N ASP A 143 -9.23 -19.62 -32.43
CA ASP A 143 -9.27 -20.81 -33.31
C ASP A 143 -9.18 -20.35 -34.75
N LEU A 144 -8.04 -20.60 -35.37
CA LEU A 144 -7.82 -20.32 -36.80
C LEU A 144 -8.54 -21.32 -37.66
N ALA A 145 -9.06 -20.88 -38.82
CA ALA A 145 -9.69 -21.77 -39.78
C ALA A 145 -8.69 -22.83 -40.26
N ALA A 146 -9.18 -24.01 -40.60
CA ALA A 146 -8.35 -25.07 -41.16
C ALA A 146 -7.67 -24.59 -42.44
N GLY A 147 -6.33 -24.65 -42.49
CA GLY A 147 -5.55 -24.16 -43.62
C GLY A 147 -5.26 -22.67 -43.63
N ALA A 148 -5.66 -21.93 -42.58
CA ALA A 148 -5.24 -20.54 -42.43
C ALA A 148 -3.72 -20.44 -42.28
N PRO A 149 -3.07 -19.38 -42.79
CA PRO A 149 -1.65 -19.18 -42.59
C PRO A 149 -1.35 -18.95 -41.12
N PRO A 150 -0.17 -19.39 -40.63
CA PRO A 150 0.25 -19.12 -39.25
C PRO A 150 0.34 -17.61 -39.00
N LEU A 151 0.00 -17.19 -37.77
CA LEU A 151 0.13 -15.80 -37.39
C LEU A 151 1.62 -15.41 -37.20
N PRO A 152 2.00 -14.17 -37.49
CA PRO A 152 3.36 -13.71 -37.33
C PRO A 152 3.74 -13.67 -35.84
N VAL A 153 4.92 -14.20 -35.52
CA VAL A 153 5.52 -14.17 -34.19
C VAL A 153 6.81 -13.40 -34.26
N MET A 154 7.01 -12.46 -33.35
CA MET A 154 8.17 -11.58 -33.32
C MET A 154 9.25 -12.08 -32.35
N GLU A 155 10.49 -11.71 -32.64
CA GLU A 155 11.63 -12.01 -31.78
C GLU A 155 11.62 -11.14 -30.52
N ALA A 156 11.92 -11.74 -29.36
CA ALA A 156 12.08 -11.03 -28.11
C ALA A 156 13.51 -10.45 -27.99
N VAL A 157 13.61 -9.23 -27.52
CA VAL A 157 14.90 -8.66 -27.12
C VAL A 157 15.33 -9.31 -25.80
N PRO A 158 16.54 -9.91 -25.73
CA PRO A 158 17.05 -10.45 -24.46
C PRO A 158 17.14 -9.36 -23.40
N ARG A 159 16.66 -9.66 -22.20
CA ARG A 159 16.60 -8.66 -21.12
C ARG A 159 17.95 -8.07 -20.75
N GLU A 160 19.00 -8.87 -20.82
CA GLU A 160 20.39 -8.48 -20.54
C GLU A 160 20.97 -7.49 -21.56
N SER A 161 20.40 -7.43 -22.78
CA SER A 161 20.81 -6.49 -23.83
C SER A 161 20.10 -5.14 -23.76
N LEU A 162 19.10 -4.98 -22.87
CA LEU A 162 18.36 -3.75 -22.72
C LEU A 162 19.22 -2.66 -22.08
N ALA A 163 19.27 -1.50 -22.73
CA ALA A 163 20.02 -0.33 -22.27
C ALA A 163 19.13 0.91 -22.13
N VAL A 164 19.26 1.63 -21.03
CA VAL A 164 18.57 2.91 -20.84
C VAL A 164 19.06 3.90 -21.91
N GLY A 165 18.11 4.61 -22.52
CA GLY A 165 18.36 5.57 -23.60
C GLY A 165 18.23 4.97 -25.01
N GLN A 166 18.06 3.66 -25.19
CA GLN A 166 17.76 3.08 -26.50
C GLN A 166 16.38 3.52 -27.00
N TRP A 167 16.24 3.70 -28.30
CA TRP A 167 14.96 4.02 -28.94
C TRP A 167 13.93 2.93 -28.70
N THR A 168 12.70 3.37 -28.49
CA THR A 168 11.55 2.48 -28.34
C THR A 168 10.35 2.99 -29.13
N LEU A 169 9.59 2.07 -29.69
CA LEU A 169 8.34 2.36 -30.37
C LEU A 169 7.20 1.61 -29.66
N VAL A 170 6.12 2.32 -29.44
CA VAL A 170 4.86 1.78 -28.90
C VAL A 170 3.92 1.57 -30.06
N LEU A 171 3.36 0.37 -30.24
CA LEU A 171 2.33 0.10 -31.23
C LEU A 171 1.01 -0.25 -30.57
N GLY A 172 -0.10 0.24 -31.16
CA GLY A 172 -1.45 -0.09 -30.73
C GLY A 172 -2.41 -0.20 -31.92
N ARG A 173 -3.51 -0.96 -31.77
CA ARG A 173 -4.50 -1.18 -32.84
C ARG A 173 -5.95 -1.02 -32.35
N ALA A 174 -6.17 -0.21 -31.32
CA ALA A 174 -7.51 -0.04 -30.78
C ALA A 174 -8.46 0.75 -31.70
N TRP A 175 -7.94 1.78 -32.40
CA TRP A 175 -8.76 2.73 -33.17
C TRP A 175 -9.04 2.29 -34.61
N SER A 176 -8.09 1.59 -35.24
CA SER A 176 -8.21 1.10 -36.61
C SER A 176 -7.72 -0.34 -36.69
N ALA A 177 -8.48 -1.18 -37.39
CA ALA A 177 -8.03 -2.56 -37.66
C ALA A 177 -6.91 -2.61 -38.69
N LYS A 178 -6.80 -1.60 -39.57
CA LYS A 178 -5.79 -1.56 -40.63
C LYS A 178 -4.50 -0.89 -40.20
N ASP A 179 -4.62 0.29 -39.62
CA ASP A 179 -3.49 1.16 -39.34
C ASP A 179 -3.18 1.16 -37.83
N PRO A 180 -2.00 0.70 -37.40
CA PRO A 180 -1.61 0.80 -36.00
C PRO A 180 -1.29 2.25 -35.65
N SER A 181 -1.58 2.66 -34.42
CA SER A 181 -1.00 3.88 -33.84
C SER A 181 0.42 3.60 -33.40
N VAL A 182 1.32 4.58 -33.60
CA VAL A 182 2.74 4.49 -33.25
C VAL A 182 3.10 5.67 -32.36
N GLY A 183 3.78 5.41 -31.25
CA GLY A 183 4.43 6.40 -30.41
C GLY A 183 5.92 6.11 -30.33
N ILE A 184 6.76 7.13 -30.29
CA ILE A 184 8.22 7.01 -30.23
C ILE A 184 8.71 7.58 -28.91
N GLY A 185 9.71 6.96 -28.31
CA GLY A 185 10.38 7.38 -27.11
C GLY A 185 11.66 6.61 -26.86
N ILE A 186 12.15 6.62 -25.63
CA ILE A 186 13.32 5.86 -25.19
C ILE A 186 12.99 4.90 -24.06
N LEU A 187 13.82 3.91 -23.87
CA LEU A 187 13.80 3.07 -22.67
C LEU A 187 14.34 3.87 -21.50
N SER A 188 13.47 4.27 -20.59
CA SER A 188 13.82 5.11 -19.43
C SER A 188 14.33 4.32 -18.24
N ALA A 189 13.94 3.03 -18.11
CA ALA A 189 14.45 2.12 -17.08
C ALA A 189 14.22 0.65 -17.43
N THR A 190 15.12 -0.21 -17.00
CA THR A 190 15.08 -1.66 -17.26
C THR A 190 14.51 -2.49 -16.11
N ASN A 191 14.37 -1.90 -14.90
CA ASN A 191 13.96 -2.60 -13.68
C ASN A 191 12.92 -1.80 -12.89
N ARG A 192 11.66 -1.83 -13.32
CA ARG A 192 10.52 -1.26 -12.59
C ARG A 192 9.67 -2.37 -11.96
N ALA A 193 8.83 -1.99 -11.00
CA ALA A 193 7.96 -2.93 -10.30
C ALA A 193 8.73 -4.14 -9.73
N TRP A 194 9.87 -3.85 -9.10
CA TRP A 194 10.76 -4.87 -8.54
C TRP A 194 11.24 -5.90 -9.58
N GLY A 195 11.52 -5.44 -10.80
CA GLY A 195 12.02 -6.29 -11.88
C GLY A 195 10.94 -6.91 -12.79
N ARG A 196 9.66 -6.58 -12.61
CA ARG A 196 8.56 -7.11 -13.45
C ARG A 196 8.34 -6.35 -14.74
N ALA A 197 8.83 -5.11 -14.84
CA ALA A 197 8.59 -4.24 -15.98
C ALA A 197 9.80 -3.39 -16.34
N VAL A 198 9.79 -2.91 -17.58
CA VAL A 198 10.62 -1.83 -18.11
C VAL A 198 9.77 -0.56 -18.23
N GLN A 199 10.42 0.60 -18.34
CA GLN A 199 9.76 1.90 -18.48
C GLN A 199 10.19 2.58 -19.77
N THR A 200 9.24 3.18 -20.49
CA THR A 200 9.48 4.08 -21.63
C THR A 200 8.83 5.43 -21.37
N ASP A 201 9.33 6.48 -22.00
CA ASP A 201 8.71 7.82 -22.06
C ASP A 201 7.86 8.02 -23.32
N ALA A 202 7.80 7.03 -24.21
CA ALA A 202 6.85 7.04 -25.31
C ALA A 202 5.41 7.21 -24.80
N SER A 203 4.61 8.01 -25.51
CA SER A 203 3.22 8.26 -25.16
C SER A 203 2.39 6.97 -25.19
N VAL A 204 1.94 6.51 -24.02
CA VAL A 204 1.10 5.30 -23.85
C VAL A 204 -0.28 5.71 -23.38
N SER A 205 -1.30 5.16 -24.05
CA SER A 205 -2.70 5.31 -23.66
C SER A 205 -3.34 3.94 -23.40
N PRO A 206 -4.51 3.88 -22.76
CA PRO A 206 -5.26 2.63 -22.60
C PRO A 206 -5.50 1.87 -23.91
N ALA A 207 -5.57 2.58 -25.03
CA ALA A 207 -5.68 1.99 -26.36
C ALA A 207 -4.43 1.18 -26.79
N ASN A 208 -3.27 1.49 -26.23
CA ASN A 208 -2.02 0.78 -26.51
C ASN A 208 -1.78 -0.41 -25.56
N TYR A 209 -2.49 -0.51 -24.44
CA TYR A 209 -2.29 -1.62 -23.51
C TYR A 209 -2.54 -2.97 -24.18
N GLY A 210 -1.62 -3.90 -23.98
CA GLY A 210 -1.57 -5.19 -24.67
C GLY A 210 -0.82 -5.17 -26.00
N GLY A 211 -0.52 -3.98 -26.54
CA GLY A 211 0.35 -3.81 -27.70
C GLY A 211 1.83 -3.93 -27.34
N PRO A 212 2.72 -4.10 -28.33
CA PRO A 212 4.15 -4.26 -28.09
C PRO A 212 4.87 -2.93 -27.88
N LEU A 213 5.93 -2.97 -27.05
CA LEU A 213 7.05 -2.04 -27.01
C LEU A 213 8.19 -2.68 -27.78
N VAL A 214 8.69 -2.02 -28.82
CA VAL A 214 9.70 -2.57 -29.72
C VAL A 214 10.95 -1.68 -29.81
N ASP A 215 12.07 -2.24 -30.21
CA ASP A 215 13.27 -1.49 -30.53
C ASP A 215 13.24 -0.98 -32.00
N ILE A 216 14.26 -0.21 -32.38
CA ILE A 216 14.40 0.35 -33.74
C ILE A 216 14.64 -0.73 -34.82
N GLU A 217 15.00 -1.94 -34.42
CA GLU A 217 15.21 -3.08 -35.33
C GLU A 217 13.93 -3.92 -35.51
N GLY A 218 12.82 -3.55 -34.85
CA GLY A 218 11.55 -4.26 -34.92
C GLY A 218 11.48 -5.51 -34.02
N ARG A 219 12.42 -5.69 -33.08
CA ARG A 219 12.36 -6.75 -32.08
C ARG A 219 11.56 -6.28 -30.87
N VAL A 220 10.87 -7.18 -30.19
CA VAL A 220 9.94 -6.84 -29.13
C VAL A 220 10.64 -6.83 -27.76
N ILE A 221 10.67 -5.68 -27.13
CA ILE A 221 11.13 -5.49 -25.77
C ILE A 221 10.12 -6.07 -24.77
N GLY A 222 8.82 -5.77 -24.97
CA GLY A 222 7.78 -6.22 -24.06
C GLY A 222 6.37 -5.87 -24.50
N VAL A 223 5.39 -6.22 -23.67
CA VAL A 223 3.98 -5.94 -23.87
C VAL A 223 3.54 -4.84 -22.90
N LEU A 224 2.93 -3.78 -23.44
CA LEU A 224 2.48 -2.63 -22.66
C LEU A 224 1.37 -3.03 -21.68
N ALA A 225 1.52 -2.67 -20.43
CA ALA A 225 0.54 -2.97 -19.40
C ALA A 225 0.51 -1.86 -18.34
N PRO A 226 -0.67 -1.51 -17.80
CA PRO A 226 -0.74 -0.73 -16.58
C PRO A 226 -0.20 -1.58 -15.43
N LEU A 227 0.75 -1.05 -14.66
CA LEU A 227 1.21 -1.75 -13.46
C LEU A 227 0.12 -1.76 -12.41
N PRO A 228 -0.10 -2.89 -11.70
CA PRO A 228 -0.98 -2.92 -10.54
C PRO A 228 -0.53 -1.92 -9.46
N ALA A 229 -1.47 -1.22 -8.84
CA ALA A 229 -1.21 -0.20 -7.82
C ALA A 229 -0.35 -0.71 -6.65
N GLU A 230 -0.53 -1.96 -6.27
CA GLU A 230 0.22 -2.63 -5.19
C GLU A 230 1.72 -2.81 -5.51
N THR A 231 2.06 -2.83 -6.79
CA THR A 231 3.44 -3.10 -7.26
C THR A 231 4.29 -1.85 -7.36
N ALA A 232 3.69 -0.67 -7.49
CA ALA A 232 4.40 0.58 -7.77
C ALA A 232 4.59 1.49 -6.55
N GLY A 233 4.02 1.13 -5.39
CA GLY A 233 4.29 1.82 -4.12
C GLY A 233 3.76 3.25 -3.97
N MET A 234 3.42 3.93 -5.05
CA MET A 234 2.79 5.25 -5.12
C MET A 234 2.33 5.51 -6.55
N MET A 235 1.05 5.78 -6.78
CA MET A 235 0.49 6.17 -8.08
C MET A 235 0.84 5.19 -9.22
N ALA A 236 0.13 4.09 -9.27
CA ALA A 236 0.21 3.14 -10.37
C ALA A 236 -1.17 2.91 -10.96
N GLY A 237 -1.22 2.65 -12.24
CA GLY A 237 -2.43 2.38 -12.98
C GLY A 237 -2.78 3.49 -13.97
N THR A 238 -4.06 3.61 -14.27
CA THR A 238 -4.59 4.59 -15.24
C THR A 238 -4.37 6.06 -14.85
N GLU A 239 -3.98 6.35 -13.62
CA GLU A 239 -3.66 7.71 -13.15
C GLU A 239 -2.36 8.27 -13.76
N LEU A 240 -1.47 7.41 -14.27
CA LEU A 240 -0.26 7.81 -15.00
C LEU A 240 -0.50 7.97 -16.52
N TYR A 241 -1.74 7.82 -16.95
CA TYR A 241 -2.14 8.06 -18.31
C TYR A 241 -1.74 9.49 -18.75
N ASP A 242 -1.12 9.58 -19.93
CA ASP A 242 -0.62 10.83 -20.53
C ASP A 242 0.45 11.58 -19.71
N SER A 243 1.08 10.92 -18.74
CA SER A 243 2.16 11.50 -17.92
C SER A 243 3.55 11.40 -18.57
N GLY A 244 3.68 10.78 -19.76
CA GLY A 244 4.97 10.43 -20.34
C GLY A 244 5.67 9.27 -19.62
N ILE A 245 4.90 8.42 -18.92
CA ILE A 245 5.41 7.23 -18.24
C ILE A 245 4.64 6.01 -18.74
N GLY A 246 5.28 5.19 -19.55
CA GLY A 246 4.76 3.91 -20.04
C GLY A 246 5.51 2.73 -19.41
N PHE A 247 4.79 1.63 -19.16
CA PHE A 247 5.38 0.40 -18.67
C PHE A 247 5.11 -0.76 -19.63
N ALA A 248 6.10 -1.65 -19.76
CA ALA A 248 5.93 -2.89 -20.51
C ALA A 248 6.51 -4.08 -19.74
N VAL A 249 5.79 -5.20 -19.81
CA VAL A 249 6.29 -6.48 -19.28
C VAL A 249 7.23 -7.08 -20.32
N PRO A 250 8.50 -7.42 -20.01
CA PRO A 250 9.44 -7.97 -20.95
C PRO A 250 8.88 -9.23 -21.64
N LEU A 251 9.00 -9.30 -22.99
CA LEU A 251 8.46 -10.43 -23.75
C LEU A 251 9.15 -11.74 -23.38
N GLU A 252 10.45 -11.71 -23.08
CA GLU A 252 11.19 -12.88 -22.60
C GLU A 252 10.58 -13.48 -21.33
N ASP A 253 10.14 -12.62 -20.39
CA ASP A 253 9.46 -13.06 -19.16
C ASP A 253 8.09 -13.68 -19.44
N ILE A 254 7.36 -13.16 -20.44
CA ILE A 254 6.07 -13.70 -20.88
C ILE A 254 6.27 -15.08 -21.51
N LEU A 255 7.23 -15.20 -22.41
CA LEU A 255 7.53 -16.46 -23.10
C LEU A 255 7.98 -17.57 -22.13
N ARG A 256 8.70 -17.22 -21.08
CA ARG A 256 9.11 -18.18 -20.03
C ARG A 256 7.91 -18.83 -19.34
N VAL A 257 6.83 -18.10 -19.13
CA VAL A 257 5.63 -18.62 -18.45
C VAL A 257 4.50 -19.00 -19.40
N LEU A 258 4.69 -18.78 -20.70
CA LEU A 258 3.69 -19.06 -21.71
C LEU A 258 3.16 -20.52 -21.66
N PRO A 259 3.99 -21.56 -21.47
CA PRO A 259 3.48 -22.94 -21.35
C PRO A 259 2.51 -23.13 -20.19
N ARG A 260 2.74 -22.47 -19.06
CA ARG A 260 1.84 -22.52 -17.88
C ARG A 260 0.50 -21.85 -18.19
N LEU A 261 0.55 -20.68 -18.83
CA LEU A 261 -0.65 -19.96 -19.26
C LEU A 261 -1.45 -20.74 -20.32
N GLN A 262 -0.76 -21.43 -21.24
CA GLN A 262 -1.37 -22.32 -22.24
C GLN A 262 -2.04 -23.55 -21.61
N ALA A 263 -1.50 -24.03 -20.50
CA ALA A 263 -2.10 -25.11 -19.71
C ALA A 263 -3.34 -24.66 -18.91
N GLY A 264 -3.68 -23.37 -18.93
CA GLY A 264 -4.86 -22.82 -18.25
C GLY A 264 -4.58 -22.34 -16.82
N GLU A 265 -3.31 -22.18 -16.43
CA GLU A 265 -2.97 -21.71 -15.10
C GLU A 265 -3.32 -20.23 -14.90
N THR A 266 -3.70 -19.90 -13.67
CA THR A 266 -3.74 -18.54 -13.17
C THR A 266 -2.52 -18.29 -12.29
N LEU A 267 -1.58 -17.51 -12.81
CA LEU A 267 -0.32 -17.21 -12.14
C LEU A 267 -0.52 -16.08 -11.14
N SER A 268 -0.39 -16.36 -9.85
CA SER A 268 -0.46 -15.39 -8.76
C SER A 268 0.94 -15.01 -8.29
N PRO A 269 1.16 -13.78 -7.78
CA PRO A 269 2.44 -13.41 -7.18
C PRO A 269 2.82 -14.37 -6.07
N GLY A 270 4.09 -14.72 -5.96
CA GLY A 270 4.60 -15.56 -4.88
C GLY A 270 4.71 -14.77 -3.58
N ILE A 271 4.15 -15.31 -2.48
CA ILE A 271 4.19 -14.74 -1.13
C ILE A 271 5.03 -15.64 -0.23
N ILE A 272 5.95 -15.02 0.52
CA ILE A 272 6.83 -15.70 1.48
C ILE A 272 6.31 -15.63 2.92
N GLY A 273 5.59 -14.55 3.28
CA GLY A 273 4.98 -14.37 4.61
C GLY A 273 5.91 -13.83 5.68
N ILE A 274 6.77 -12.88 5.32
CA ILE A 274 7.61 -12.11 6.25
C ILE A 274 7.36 -10.61 6.10
N GLY A 275 7.58 -9.87 7.18
CA GLY A 275 7.59 -8.41 7.18
C GLY A 275 8.95 -7.86 7.60
N TYR A 276 9.21 -6.62 7.20
CA TYR A 276 10.44 -5.88 7.50
C TYR A 276 10.10 -4.64 8.31
N ASP A 277 10.90 -4.31 9.30
CA ASP A 277 10.78 -3.04 10.03
C ASP A 277 11.58 -1.97 9.29
N SER A 278 11.05 -1.48 8.17
CA SER A 278 11.70 -0.44 7.38
C SER A 278 10.71 0.45 6.67
N ARG A 279 10.87 1.76 6.86
CA ARG A 279 10.18 2.79 6.09
C ARG A 279 10.79 3.01 4.71
N ASP A 280 12.09 2.72 4.56
CA ASP A 280 12.83 2.88 3.31
C ASP A 280 13.48 1.55 2.88
N PRO A 281 12.91 0.82 1.91
CA PRO A 281 13.46 -0.43 1.43
C PRO A 281 14.80 -0.30 0.70
N PHE A 282 15.17 0.91 0.26
CA PHE A 282 16.40 1.13 -0.52
C PHE A 282 17.64 1.23 0.36
N THR A 283 17.50 1.55 1.64
CA THR A 283 18.61 1.68 2.58
C THR A 283 18.62 0.60 3.66
N ALA A 284 17.44 0.08 4.02
CA ALA A 284 17.32 -0.86 5.13
C ALA A 284 17.84 -2.26 4.82
N PRO A 285 18.58 -2.90 5.75
CA PRO A 285 18.98 -4.30 5.62
C PRO A 285 17.75 -5.23 5.69
N PRO A 286 17.75 -6.37 5.00
CA PRO A 286 16.63 -7.32 4.97
C PRO A 286 16.61 -8.19 6.23
N VAL A 287 16.31 -7.56 7.36
CA VAL A 287 16.13 -8.22 8.65
C VAL A 287 14.64 -8.54 8.83
N VAL A 288 14.34 -9.78 9.18
CA VAL A 288 12.97 -10.26 9.39
C VAL A 288 12.41 -9.64 10.67
N ALA A 289 11.43 -8.76 10.55
CA ALA A 289 10.73 -8.13 11.68
C ALA A 289 9.51 -8.94 12.11
N THR A 290 8.82 -9.58 11.14
CA THR A 290 7.71 -10.49 11.42
C THR A 290 7.83 -11.71 10.53
N CYS A 291 7.53 -12.88 11.09
CA CYS A 291 7.48 -14.16 10.37
C CYS A 291 6.30 -14.96 10.91
N ARG A 292 5.34 -15.25 10.07
CA ARG A 292 4.17 -16.04 10.48
C ARG A 292 4.55 -17.53 10.55
N PRO A 293 4.18 -18.23 11.61
CA PRO A 293 4.48 -19.67 11.75
C PRO A 293 3.87 -20.51 10.61
N ASP A 294 2.64 -20.19 10.21
CA ASP A 294 1.88 -20.84 9.14
C ASP A 294 2.29 -20.42 7.72
N SER A 295 3.21 -19.47 7.59
CA SER A 295 3.71 -18.99 6.29
C SER A 295 4.76 -19.95 5.70
N PRO A 296 5.03 -19.85 4.37
CA PRO A 296 6.15 -20.53 3.76
C PRO A 296 7.49 -20.32 4.47
N ALA A 297 7.78 -19.07 4.84
CA ALA A 297 8.99 -18.70 5.57
C ALA A 297 9.06 -19.36 6.95
N GLY A 298 7.95 -19.33 7.72
CA GLY A 298 7.89 -19.94 9.04
C GLY A 298 8.08 -21.46 8.98
N ARG A 299 7.39 -22.12 8.04
CA ARG A 299 7.57 -23.57 7.82
C ARG A 299 8.99 -23.95 7.37
N ALA A 300 9.68 -23.07 6.65
CA ALA A 300 11.08 -23.25 6.29
C ALA A 300 12.05 -22.95 7.44
N GLY A 301 11.56 -22.50 8.59
CA GLY A 301 12.37 -22.24 9.78
C GLY A 301 12.96 -20.84 9.87
N LEU A 302 12.50 -19.85 9.06
CA LEU A 302 12.85 -18.44 9.24
C LEU A 302 12.28 -17.95 10.58
N ARG A 303 13.02 -17.05 11.22
CA ARG A 303 12.66 -16.46 12.51
C ARG A 303 12.82 -14.93 12.50
N VAL A 304 12.11 -14.28 13.38
CA VAL A 304 12.33 -12.85 13.65
C VAL A 304 13.77 -12.61 14.06
N GLY A 305 14.40 -11.57 13.51
CA GLY A 305 15.81 -11.25 13.72
C GLY A 305 16.77 -11.87 12.71
N ASP A 306 16.35 -12.86 11.90
CA ASP A 306 17.18 -13.39 10.81
C ASP A 306 17.47 -12.30 9.79
N ARG A 307 18.70 -12.22 9.32
CA ARG A 307 19.11 -11.34 8.23
C ARG A 307 19.27 -12.16 6.96
N ILE A 308 18.48 -11.85 5.94
CA ILE A 308 18.60 -12.53 4.65
C ILE A 308 19.80 -11.94 3.90
N VAL A 309 20.78 -12.77 3.53
CA VAL A 309 22.02 -12.33 2.86
C VAL A 309 22.10 -12.83 1.43
N GLU A 310 21.27 -13.81 1.05
CA GLU A 310 21.19 -14.33 -0.31
C GLU A 310 19.77 -14.75 -0.64
N ALA A 311 19.30 -14.46 -1.85
CA ALA A 311 18.00 -14.88 -2.36
C ALA A 311 18.09 -15.25 -3.85
N GLY A 312 17.66 -16.46 -4.20
CA GLY A 312 17.73 -16.97 -5.57
C GLY A 312 19.12 -16.98 -6.17
N GLY A 313 20.16 -17.30 -5.36
CA GLY A 313 21.56 -17.32 -5.76
C GLY A 313 22.21 -15.94 -5.91
N ARG A 314 21.53 -14.86 -5.48
CA ARG A 314 22.05 -13.49 -5.54
C ARG A 314 22.25 -12.94 -4.14
N ALA A 315 23.39 -12.30 -3.89
CA ALA A 315 23.61 -11.60 -2.64
C ALA A 315 22.63 -10.45 -2.47
N VAL A 316 22.08 -10.30 -1.26
CA VAL A 316 21.16 -9.22 -0.91
C VAL A 316 21.67 -8.50 0.35
N SER A 317 21.69 -7.19 0.30
CA SER A 317 22.12 -6.31 1.40
C SER A 317 21.01 -5.39 1.87
N ARG A 318 19.99 -5.16 1.04
CA ARG A 318 18.87 -4.26 1.25
C ARG A 318 17.54 -4.95 0.93
N VAL A 319 16.47 -4.47 1.56
CA VAL A 319 15.10 -4.95 1.32
C VAL A 319 14.71 -4.83 -0.17
N ALA A 320 15.15 -3.77 -0.85
CA ALA A 320 14.89 -3.58 -2.28
C ALA A 320 15.44 -4.73 -3.13
N GLU A 321 16.67 -5.20 -2.85
CA GLU A 321 17.31 -6.30 -3.58
C GLU A 321 16.57 -7.62 -3.33
N LEU A 322 16.11 -7.87 -2.10
CA LEU A 322 15.28 -9.02 -1.78
C LEU A 322 13.94 -8.97 -2.51
N LYS A 323 13.28 -7.80 -2.57
CA LYS A 323 12.06 -7.62 -3.35
C LYS A 323 12.29 -7.91 -4.83
N HIS A 324 13.42 -7.47 -5.40
CA HIS A 324 13.79 -7.80 -6.78
C HIS A 324 14.02 -9.29 -7.02
N ALA A 325 14.47 -10.04 -6.02
CA ALA A 325 14.65 -11.48 -6.13
C ALA A 325 13.31 -12.23 -6.08
N ILE A 326 12.37 -11.77 -5.24
CA ILE A 326 11.07 -12.43 -5.02
C ILE A 326 10.04 -12.04 -6.08
N ALA A 327 9.97 -10.77 -6.47
CA ALA A 327 8.87 -10.25 -7.30
C ALA A 327 8.66 -10.94 -8.65
N PRO A 328 9.67 -11.44 -9.37
CA PRO A 328 9.46 -12.19 -10.60
C PRO A 328 8.86 -13.57 -10.42
N LEU A 329 8.86 -14.11 -9.20
CA LEU A 329 8.42 -15.46 -8.88
C LEU A 329 6.90 -15.53 -8.64
N TYR A 330 6.35 -16.70 -8.86
CA TYR A 330 4.94 -17.02 -8.69
C TYR A 330 4.69 -17.98 -7.52
N ALA A 331 3.45 -18.11 -7.15
CA ALA A 331 3.02 -19.16 -6.25
C ALA A 331 3.38 -20.56 -6.83
N GLY A 332 3.91 -21.43 -5.99
CA GLY A 332 4.45 -22.74 -6.37
C GLY A 332 5.92 -22.72 -6.80
N ASP A 333 6.50 -21.51 -7.06
CA ASP A 333 7.92 -21.45 -7.37
C ASP A 333 8.75 -21.57 -6.08
N PRO A 334 9.87 -22.30 -6.12
CA PRO A 334 10.80 -22.38 -5.01
C PRO A 334 11.70 -21.14 -4.95
N LEU A 335 12.03 -20.72 -3.74
CA LEU A 335 12.99 -19.65 -3.47
C LEU A 335 14.06 -20.17 -2.50
N ASP A 336 15.30 -20.25 -2.96
CA ASP A 336 16.43 -20.59 -2.11
C ASP A 336 16.93 -19.29 -1.43
N LEU A 337 17.11 -19.35 -0.09
CA LEU A 337 17.57 -18.26 0.75
C LEU A 337 18.79 -18.70 1.56
N VAL A 338 19.66 -17.75 1.89
CA VAL A 338 20.65 -17.89 2.94
C VAL A 338 20.42 -16.77 3.95
N VAL A 339 20.28 -17.15 5.23
CA VAL A 339 20.13 -16.19 6.33
C VAL A 339 21.30 -16.24 7.29
N GLU A 340 21.60 -15.11 7.92
CA GLU A 340 22.48 -15.02 9.08
C GLU A 340 21.63 -14.92 10.35
N ARG A 341 21.89 -15.80 11.32
CA ARG A 341 21.18 -15.88 12.59
C ARG A 341 22.09 -15.65 13.79
N GLY A 342 21.58 -14.89 14.77
CA GLY A 342 22.22 -14.65 16.05
C GLY A 342 23.50 -13.80 15.95
N GLU A 343 24.15 -13.58 17.09
CA GLU A 343 25.40 -12.80 17.18
C GLU A 343 26.57 -13.47 16.45
N ALA A 344 26.59 -14.79 16.41
CA ALA A 344 27.60 -15.59 15.72
C ALA A 344 27.47 -15.52 14.17
N ARG A 345 26.38 -14.92 13.66
CA ARG A 345 26.05 -14.85 12.21
C ARG A 345 26.14 -16.21 11.51
N GLU A 346 25.55 -17.21 12.14
CA GLU A 346 25.48 -18.53 11.54
C GLU A 346 24.72 -18.48 10.22
N ARG A 347 25.32 -18.97 9.14
CA ARG A 347 24.69 -18.98 7.81
C ARG A 347 23.88 -20.26 7.62
N LEU A 348 22.58 -20.09 7.46
CA LEU A 348 21.61 -21.18 7.33
C LEU A 348 20.98 -21.14 5.94
N PRO A 349 21.20 -22.15 5.09
CA PRO A 349 20.47 -22.27 3.82
C PRO A 349 19.05 -22.75 4.09
N MET A 350 18.10 -22.17 3.37
CA MET A 350 16.67 -22.49 3.47
C MET A 350 16.02 -22.51 2.09
N ARG A 351 15.04 -23.39 1.91
CA ARG A 351 14.24 -23.43 0.69
C ARG A 351 12.78 -23.17 1.06
N VAL A 352 12.20 -22.17 0.41
CA VAL A 352 10.84 -21.69 0.65
C VAL A 352 10.01 -21.92 -0.60
N GLU A 353 8.90 -22.61 -0.51
CA GLU A 353 7.92 -22.74 -1.59
C GLU A 353 6.89 -21.62 -1.46
N LEU A 354 6.82 -20.75 -2.46
CA LEU A 354 5.96 -19.57 -2.43
C LEU A 354 4.49 -19.94 -2.58
N VAL A 355 3.59 -19.19 -1.97
CA VAL A 355 2.14 -19.40 -2.05
C VAL A 355 1.42 -18.20 -2.66
N ALA A 356 0.22 -18.41 -3.22
CA ALA A 356 -0.60 -17.34 -3.80
C ALA A 356 -1.24 -16.45 -2.73
N THR A 357 -1.61 -17.03 -1.61
CA THR A 357 -2.29 -16.37 -0.51
C THR A 357 -1.84 -16.97 0.81
N LEU A 358 -1.78 -16.15 1.84
CA LEU A 358 -1.64 -16.63 3.22
C LEU A 358 -3.04 -16.73 3.84
N PRO A 359 -3.28 -17.70 4.72
CA PRO A 359 -4.50 -17.69 5.51
C PRO A 359 -4.57 -16.39 6.31
N PRO A 360 -5.76 -15.86 6.60
CA PRO A 360 -5.90 -14.64 7.41
C PRO A 360 -5.23 -14.82 8.76
N TRP A 361 -4.39 -13.85 9.14
CA TRP A 361 -3.74 -13.91 10.45
C TRP A 361 -4.70 -13.44 11.54
N ARG A 362 -4.88 -14.27 12.56
CA ARG A 362 -5.70 -13.95 13.73
C ARG A 362 -4.81 -13.63 14.89
N ARG A 363 -4.88 -12.37 15.37
CA ARG A 363 -3.99 -11.85 16.41
C ARG A 363 -4.11 -12.68 17.69
N PRO A 364 -3.04 -13.39 18.09
CA PRO A 364 -3.02 -14.10 19.35
C PRO A 364 -2.76 -13.14 20.50
N VAL A 365 -3.47 -13.33 21.62
CA VAL A 365 -3.31 -12.52 22.83
C VAL A 365 -3.34 -13.37 24.08
N LEU A 366 -2.64 -12.89 25.14
CA LEU A 366 -2.74 -13.36 26.51
C LEU A 366 -4.02 -12.87 27.20
N GLY A 367 -4.59 -11.77 26.72
CA GLY A 367 -5.75 -11.13 27.31
C GLY A 367 -5.41 -10.22 28.49
N LEU A 368 -4.33 -9.48 28.40
CA LEU A 368 -3.93 -8.49 29.41
C LEU A 368 -3.57 -7.16 28.76
N VAL A 369 -3.74 -6.08 29.51
CA VAL A 369 -3.30 -4.74 29.12
C VAL A 369 -2.10 -4.36 29.97
N PRO A 370 -0.94 -4.07 29.37
CA PRO A 370 0.25 -3.70 30.10
C PRO A 370 0.09 -2.30 30.71
N ARG A 371 0.71 -2.08 31.89
CA ARG A 371 0.94 -0.74 32.39
C ARG A 371 1.95 -0.02 31.50
N ARG A 372 1.63 1.17 31.13
CA ARG A 372 2.46 1.97 30.24
C ARG A 372 3.52 2.69 31.05
N THR A 373 4.76 2.35 30.78
CA THR A 373 5.92 3.10 31.26
C THR A 373 6.62 3.71 30.06
N GLY A 374 6.96 4.96 30.09
CA GLY A 374 7.47 5.75 28.97
C GLY A 374 8.86 5.36 28.44
N GLY A 375 8.99 4.13 27.97
CA GLY A 375 10.23 3.61 27.38
C GLY A 375 10.15 3.11 25.96
N GLY A 376 8.98 3.18 25.28
CA GLY A 376 8.77 2.58 23.97
C GLY A 376 8.31 3.51 22.84
N GLY A 377 8.24 4.80 23.04
CA GLY A 377 8.01 5.80 21.99
C GLY A 377 9.31 6.11 21.27
N ALA A 378 9.25 6.21 19.93
CA ALA A 378 10.37 6.68 19.10
C ALA A 378 11.03 7.88 19.80
N ALA A 379 12.32 7.73 20.15
CA ALA A 379 13.09 8.78 20.77
C ALA A 379 12.91 10.06 19.93
N VAL A 380 12.44 11.12 20.57
CA VAL A 380 12.51 12.46 20.00
C VAL A 380 13.99 12.68 19.72
N ALA A 381 14.34 12.85 18.45
CA ALA A 381 15.72 13.02 18.04
C ALA A 381 16.31 14.21 18.80
N GLY A 382 17.23 13.94 19.74
CA GLY A 382 17.94 14.95 20.52
C GLY A 382 17.77 14.90 22.04
N ALA A 383 16.89 14.06 22.61
CA ALA A 383 16.81 13.88 24.05
C ALA A 383 17.65 12.68 24.49
N ALA A 384 18.71 12.93 25.26
CA ALA A 384 19.48 11.87 25.90
C ALA A 384 18.57 11.08 26.86
N PRO A 385 18.68 9.74 26.91
CA PRO A 385 17.91 8.94 27.86
C PRO A 385 18.28 9.35 29.29
N PRO A 386 17.30 9.38 30.22
CA PRO A 386 17.58 9.71 31.62
C PRO A 386 18.54 8.66 32.20
N GLN A 387 19.67 9.10 32.69
CA GLN A 387 20.80 8.26 33.17
C GLN A 387 20.53 7.49 34.46
N ASN A 388 19.31 7.58 35.07
CA ASN A 388 19.01 7.00 36.37
C ASN A 388 17.73 6.17 36.48
N ALA A 389 17.12 5.75 35.37
CA ALA A 389 16.15 4.67 35.45
C ALA A 389 16.94 3.34 35.40
N ALA A 390 17.23 2.75 36.54
CA ALA A 390 17.41 1.31 36.60
C ALA A 390 16.15 0.73 35.94
N ALA A 391 16.25 0.29 34.67
CA ALA A 391 15.14 -0.21 33.91
C ALA A 391 14.54 -1.36 34.73
N GLU A 392 13.40 -1.13 35.35
CA GLU A 392 12.67 -2.18 36.06
C GLU A 392 12.42 -3.27 35.05
N ARG A 393 13.08 -4.41 35.22
CA ARG A 393 12.94 -5.56 34.30
C ARG A 393 11.48 -5.98 34.31
N GLY A 394 10.91 -6.16 33.10
CA GLY A 394 9.56 -6.71 32.96
C GLY A 394 8.48 -5.70 32.59
N VAL A 395 7.30 -6.22 32.30
CA VAL A 395 6.09 -5.47 31.92
C VAL A 395 5.04 -5.63 33.01
N SER A 396 4.70 -4.56 33.71
CA SER A 396 3.64 -4.58 34.71
C SER A 396 2.26 -4.68 34.06
N VAL A 397 1.37 -5.52 34.62
CA VAL A 397 -0.01 -5.70 34.17
C VAL A 397 -0.89 -4.62 34.77
N ALA A 398 -1.55 -3.80 33.94
CA ALA A 398 -2.51 -2.79 34.40
C ALA A 398 -3.91 -3.39 34.60
N TRP A 399 -4.31 -4.28 33.69
CA TRP A 399 -5.62 -4.88 33.68
C TRP A 399 -5.58 -6.25 32.96
N VAL A 400 -6.48 -7.15 33.35
CA VAL A 400 -6.62 -8.48 32.76
C VAL A 400 -8.03 -8.61 32.25
N TRP A 401 -8.18 -9.09 31.01
CA TRP A 401 -9.49 -9.33 30.40
C TRP A 401 -10.29 -10.35 31.22
N PRO A 402 -11.49 -10.01 31.71
CA PRO A 402 -12.32 -10.93 32.45
C PRO A 402 -12.58 -12.22 31.64
N ASP A 403 -12.45 -13.37 32.29
CA ASP A 403 -12.57 -14.69 31.68
C ASP A 403 -11.59 -14.95 30.49
N GLY A 404 -10.62 -14.07 30.30
CA GLY A 404 -9.53 -14.25 29.36
C GLY A 404 -8.51 -15.31 29.78
N PRO A 405 -7.59 -15.73 28.91
CA PRO A 405 -6.63 -16.79 29.23
C PRO A 405 -5.73 -16.43 30.40
N ALA A 406 -5.23 -15.19 30.46
CA ALA A 406 -4.40 -14.73 31.59
C ALA A 406 -5.18 -14.74 32.92
N ALA A 407 -6.46 -14.30 32.91
CA ALA A 407 -7.31 -14.31 34.11
C ALA A 407 -7.55 -15.75 34.59
N ARG A 408 -7.88 -16.67 33.68
CA ARG A 408 -8.09 -18.11 34.02
C ARG A 408 -6.81 -18.77 34.55
N ALA A 409 -5.66 -18.31 34.09
CA ALA A 409 -4.36 -18.77 34.56
C ALA A 409 -3.94 -18.12 35.89
N GLY A 410 -4.74 -17.19 36.45
CA GLY A 410 -4.50 -16.54 37.74
C GLY A 410 -3.56 -15.33 37.67
N VAL A 411 -3.34 -14.73 36.49
CA VAL A 411 -2.68 -13.44 36.37
C VAL A 411 -3.61 -12.32 36.84
N THR A 412 -3.08 -11.36 37.57
CA THR A 412 -3.84 -10.23 38.13
C THR A 412 -3.18 -8.90 37.81
N ALA A 413 -3.94 -7.81 37.93
CA ALA A 413 -3.37 -6.47 37.88
C ALA A 413 -2.30 -6.31 38.95
N GLY A 414 -1.18 -5.68 38.63
CA GLY A 414 -0.02 -5.51 39.49
C GLY A 414 1.07 -6.59 39.32
N ASP A 415 0.78 -7.72 38.65
CA ASP A 415 1.82 -8.69 38.27
C ASP A 415 2.81 -8.06 37.30
N ARG A 416 4.05 -8.56 37.31
CA ARG A 416 5.09 -8.15 36.39
C ARG A 416 5.51 -9.35 35.53
N ILE A 417 5.37 -9.25 34.21
CA ILE A 417 5.83 -10.25 33.26
C ILE A 417 7.31 -9.99 32.96
N VAL A 418 8.17 -10.97 33.27
CA VAL A 418 9.63 -10.84 33.13
C VAL A 418 10.20 -11.72 32.03
N SER A 419 9.51 -12.79 31.65
CA SER A 419 9.96 -13.70 30.59
C SER A 419 8.79 -14.41 29.92
N VAL A 420 9.00 -14.85 28.69
CA VAL A 420 8.08 -15.69 27.94
C VAL A 420 8.85 -16.77 27.18
N ARG A 421 8.25 -17.94 27.08
CA ARG A 421 8.78 -19.08 26.33
C ARG A 421 7.62 -19.84 25.68
N PRO A 422 7.65 -20.12 24.37
CA PRO A 422 6.63 -20.97 23.76
C PRO A 422 6.85 -22.40 24.26
N GLN A 423 5.79 -23.15 24.53
CA GLN A 423 5.93 -24.59 24.78
C GLN A 423 6.23 -25.30 23.47
N ALA A 424 7.14 -26.28 23.50
CA ALA A 424 7.63 -26.95 22.31
C ALA A 424 6.50 -27.65 21.55
N GLY A 425 6.31 -27.27 20.29
CA GLY A 425 5.61 -28.04 19.28
C GLY A 425 6.63 -28.90 18.52
N GLY A 426 6.71 -30.16 18.82
CA GLY A 426 7.09 -31.25 17.92
C GLY A 426 8.51 -31.39 17.35
N ASP A 427 9.33 -30.40 17.22
CA ASP A 427 10.65 -30.49 16.59
C ASP A 427 11.81 -30.22 17.58
N GLY A 428 12.09 -31.15 18.41
CA GLY A 428 13.39 -31.55 18.99
C GLY A 428 14.30 -30.51 19.67
N GLY A 429 14.02 -29.21 19.67
CA GLY A 429 14.82 -28.18 20.32
C GLY A 429 14.05 -27.51 21.45
N GLU A 430 14.72 -27.34 22.61
CA GLU A 430 14.13 -26.57 23.71
C GLU A 430 14.03 -25.09 23.31
N PRO A 431 12.81 -24.51 23.24
CA PRO A 431 12.65 -23.13 22.78
C PRO A 431 13.31 -22.16 23.78
N ALA A 432 14.02 -21.17 23.26
CA ALA A 432 14.70 -20.17 24.05
C ALA A 432 13.69 -19.31 24.84
N THR A 433 14.04 -19.02 26.09
CA THR A 433 13.31 -18.05 26.91
C THR A 433 13.67 -16.64 26.48
N LEU A 434 12.65 -15.83 26.19
CA LEU A 434 12.81 -14.41 25.88
C LEU A 434 12.59 -13.57 27.15
N GLU A 435 13.57 -12.72 27.49
CA GLU A 435 13.38 -11.71 28.52
C GLU A 435 12.46 -10.60 28.01
N VAL A 436 11.44 -10.29 28.80
CA VAL A 436 10.46 -9.24 28.48
C VAL A 436 10.88 -7.96 29.17
N THR A 437 11.32 -6.97 28.39
CA THR A 437 11.73 -5.66 28.90
C THR A 437 10.76 -4.54 28.52
N SER A 438 9.85 -4.78 27.56
CA SER A 438 8.86 -3.80 27.12
C SER A 438 7.60 -4.46 26.54
N PRO A 439 6.45 -3.75 26.51
CA PRO A 439 5.24 -4.22 25.84
C PRO A 439 5.45 -4.51 24.35
N ALA A 440 6.36 -3.78 23.69
CA ALA A 440 6.66 -4.00 22.27
C ALA A 440 7.36 -5.34 22.02
N ILE A 441 8.30 -5.72 22.89
CA ILE A 441 8.98 -7.04 22.83
C ILE A 441 7.98 -8.16 23.06
N LEU A 442 7.11 -8.05 24.07
CA LEU A 442 6.06 -9.03 24.33
C LEU A 442 5.10 -9.14 23.15
N GLY A 443 4.63 -8.01 22.61
CA GLY A 443 3.74 -7.98 21.45
C GLY A 443 4.37 -8.56 20.19
N GLY A 444 5.65 -8.28 19.93
CA GLY A 444 6.41 -8.87 18.82
C GLY A 444 6.57 -10.39 18.96
N PHE A 445 6.82 -10.88 20.17
CA PHE A 445 6.88 -12.31 20.46
C PHE A 445 5.52 -12.99 20.19
N LEU A 446 4.43 -12.43 20.71
CA LEU A 446 3.08 -12.99 20.51
C LEU A 446 2.68 -12.97 19.02
N ALA A 447 3.07 -11.95 18.27
CA ALA A 447 2.78 -11.85 16.83
C ALA A 447 3.45 -12.98 16.00
N GLY A 448 4.47 -13.63 16.52
CA GLY A 448 5.14 -14.80 15.93
C GLY A 448 4.50 -16.14 16.29
N LEU A 449 3.38 -16.15 17.01
CA LEU A 449 2.69 -17.35 17.46
C LEU A 449 1.27 -17.43 16.86
N ASP A 450 0.65 -18.61 16.96
CA ASP A 450 -0.73 -18.81 16.56
C ASP A 450 -1.66 -18.82 17.79
N ALA A 451 -2.93 -18.48 17.57
CA ALA A 451 -3.96 -18.71 18.58
C ALA A 451 -4.06 -20.21 18.88
N GLY A 452 -4.10 -20.57 20.16
CA GLY A 452 -4.01 -21.96 20.62
C GLY A 452 -2.61 -22.39 21.07
N ALA A 453 -1.56 -21.65 20.69
CA ALA A 453 -0.21 -21.92 21.22
C ALA A 453 -0.19 -21.70 22.75
N ILE A 454 0.59 -22.53 23.45
CA ILE A 454 0.77 -22.40 24.90
C ILE A 454 2.10 -21.68 25.15
N VAL A 455 2.07 -20.68 26.01
CA VAL A 455 3.24 -19.88 26.38
C VAL A 455 3.46 -19.99 27.89
N ASP A 456 4.68 -20.38 28.30
CA ASP A 456 5.11 -20.26 29.68
C ASP A 456 5.48 -18.80 29.94
N VAL A 457 4.74 -18.15 30.82
CA VAL A 457 4.91 -16.74 31.21
C VAL A 457 5.53 -16.67 32.59
N GLY A 458 6.75 -16.15 32.68
CA GLY A 458 7.39 -15.86 33.96
C GLY A 458 6.84 -14.56 34.52
N ILE A 459 6.24 -14.62 35.71
CA ILE A 459 5.69 -13.48 36.41
C ILE A 459 6.36 -13.27 37.79
N GLU A 460 6.43 -12.01 38.21
CA GLU A 460 6.80 -11.59 39.55
C GLU A 460 5.59 -10.98 40.27
N ARG A 461 5.30 -11.46 41.47
CA ARG A 461 4.22 -10.95 42.33
C ARG A 461 4.70 -10.84 43.78
N GLY A 462 4.79 -9.63 44.32
CA GLY A 462 5.21 -9.39 45.71
C GLY A 462 6.61 -9.89 46.02
N GLY A 463 7.50 -10.01 45.07
CA GLY A 463 8.87 -10.54 45.20
C GLY A 463 9.01 -12.03 44.89
N ASP A 464 7.90 -12.76 44.75
CA ASP A 464 7.92 -14.16 44.36
C ASP A 464 7.89 -14.30 42.82
N SER A 465 8.77 -15.12 42.24
CA SER A 465 8.78 -15.48 40.84
C SER A 465 8.09 -16.82 40.61
N ARG A 466 7.24 -16.90 39.58
CA ARG A 466 6.58 -18.13 39.19
C ARG A 466 6.40 -18.17 37.64
N SER A 467 6.35 -19.37 37.08
CA SER A 467 6.02 -19.59 35.67
C SER A 467 4.62 -20.17 35.54
N ILE A 468 3.82 -19.59 34.64
CA ILE A 468 2.44 -19.99 34.40
C ILE A 468 2.26 -20.29 32.91
N ALA A 469 1.73 -21.49 32.59
CA ALA A 469 1.38 -21.83 31.20
C ALA A 469 0.04 -21.19 30.82
N ILE A 470 0.04 -20.38 29.78
CA ILE A 470 -1.14 -19.64 29.30
C ILE A 470 -1.40 -19.99 27.84
N PRO A 471 -2.57 -20.55 27.49
CA PRO A 471 -2.96 -20.75 26.11
C PRO A 471 -3.34 -19.39 25.47
N LEU A 472 -2.80 -19.09 24.31
CA LEU A 472 -3.17 -17.90 23.56
C LEU A 472 -4.56 -18.06 22.94
N VAL A 473 -5.31 -16.97 22.88
CA VAL A 473 -6.61 -16.92 22.19
C VAL A 473 -6.59 -15.83 21.11
N GLU A 474 -7.53 -15.90 20.19
CA GLU A 474 -7.76 -14.78 19.27
C GLU A 474 -8.15 -13.52 20.03
N GLN A 475 -7.76 -12.35 19.52
CA GLN A 475 -8.13 -11.08 20.12
C GLN A 475 -9.65 -11.00 20.33
N PRO A 476 -10.14 -10.70 21.56
CA PRO A 476 -11.56 -10.55 21.84
C PRO A 476 -12.20 -9.46 21.01
N THR A 477 -13.44 -9.69 20.59
CA THR A 477 -14.24 -8.75 19.77
C THR A 477 -15.21 -7.92 20.60
N ALA A 478 -15.52 -8.36 21.81
CA ALA A 478 -16.41 -7.64 22.73
C ALA A 478 -15.76 -6.33 23.20
N VAL A 479 -16.59 -5.31 23.43
CA VAL A 479 -16.12 -4.11 24.11
C VAL A 479 -15.85 -4.46 25.59
N PRO A 480 -14.66 -4.14 26.14
CA PRO A 480 -14.31 -4.53 27.48
C PRO A 480 -15.16 -3.82 28.53
N VAL A 481 -15.47 -4.55 29.58
CA VAL A 481 -16.15 -4.03 30.77
C VAL A 481 -15.15 -3.98 31.94
N GLY A 482 -15.21 -2.92 32.73
CA GLY A 482 -14.36 -2.82 33.92
C GLY A 482 -12.91 -2.42 33.65
N VAL A 483 -12.62 -1.84 32.49
CA VAL A 483 -11.31 -1.20 32.24
C VAL A 483 -11.11 -0.08 33.27
N PRO A 484 -9.98 -0.04 34.00
CA PRO A 484 -9.76 0.96 35.04
C PRO A 484 -9.72 2.37 34.44
N ALA A 485 -10.25 3.32 35.20
CA ALA A 485 -10.13 4.72 34.85
C ALA A 485 -8.66 5.18 34.93
N SER A 486 -8.32 6.14 34.10
CA SER A 486 -7.03 6.84 34.20
C SER A 486 -7.00 7.70 35.48
N GLU A 487 -5.82 7.87 36.07
CA GLU A 487 -5.60 8.75 37.22
C GLU A 487 -5.47 10.23 36.81
N VAL A 488 -5.94 10.62 35.63
CA VAL A 488 -5.85 12.01 35.13
C VAL A 488 -6.85 12.91 35.86
N ASP A 489 -6.38 14.05 36.38
CA ASP A 489 -7.24 15.07 36.99
C ASP A 489 -8.12 15.71 35.88
N PRO A 490 -9.46 15.69 36.05
CA PRO A 490 -10.40 16.31 35.11
C PRO A 490 -10.11 17.81 34.85
N ALA A 491 -9.61 18.52 35.81
CA ALA A 491 -9.28 19.95 35.70
C ALA A 491 -8.14 20.22 34.70
N THR A 492 -7.32 19.21 34.38
CA THR A 492 -6.18 19.33 33.48
C THR A 492 -6.51 18.99 32.02
N THR A 493 -7.76 18.63 31.72
CA THR A 493 -8.20 18.29 30.36
C THR A 493 -8.53 19.56 29.58
N ALA A 494 -7.71 19.85 28.54
CA ALA A 494 -7.91 20.99 27.65
C ALA A 494 -8.82 20.64 26.49
N VAL A 495 -9.69 21.57 26.09
CA VAL A 495 -10.39 21.54 24.80
C VAL A 495 -9.81 22.67 23.97
N GLU A 496 -9.08 22.34 22.92
CA GLU A 496 -8.33 23.30 22.14
C GLU A 496 -8.45 23.05 20.63
N ARG A 497 -8.18 24.08 19.86
CA ARG A 497 -8.12 24.01 18.41
C ARG A 497 -6.79 23.38 17.97
N LEU A 498 -6.87 22.36 17.10
CA LEU A 498 -5.71 21.68 16.56
C LEU A 498 -5.46 22.12 15.11
N GLY A 499 -4.18 22.39 14.79
CA GLY A 499 -3.74 22.80 13.46
C GLY A 499 -3.29 24.25 13.38
N ALA A 500 -2.64 24.62 12.27
CA ALA A 500 -2.21 26.00 11.99
C ALA A 500 -3.43 26.90 11.75
N ALA A 501 -3.32 28.18 12.08
CA ALA A 501 -4.40 29.18 11.90
C ALA A 501 -4.87 29.34 10.45
N GLU A 502 -4.07 28.87 9.49
CA GLU A 502 -4.31 28.96 8.05
C GLU A 502 -5.20 27.81 7.50
N ILE A 503 -5.49 26.78 8.31
CA ILE A 503 -6.37 25.69 7.88
C ILE A 503 -7.81 26.18 7.96
N ALA A 504 -8.50 26.22 6.84
CA ALA A 504 -9.86 26.74 6.69
C ALA A 504 -10.89 26.03 7.60
N ARG A 505 -10.63 24.80 8.03
CA ARG A 505 -11.46 24.01 8.96
C ARG A 505 -10.57 23.27 9.95
N PRO A 506 -10.33 23.81 11.13
CA PRO A 506 -9.50 23.17 12.14
C PRO A 506 -10.21 21.98 12.77
N ALA A 507 -9.40 21.01 13.20
CA ALA A 507 -9.87 19.99 14.13
C ALA A 507 -9.94 20.56 15.56
N TRP A 508 -10.85 20.03 16.37
CA TRP A 508 -10.90 20.29 17.81
C TRP A 508 -10.34 19.10 18.57
N GLY A 509 -9.48 19.37 19.55
CA GLY A 509 -8.87 18.36 20.41
C GLY A 509 -9.39 18.43 21.82
N VAL A 510 -9.70 17.28 22.40
CA VAL A 510 -9.88 17.10 23.85
C VAL A 510 -8.66 16.38 24.36
N LEU A 511 -7.81 17.08 25.09
CA LEU A 511 -6.47 16.61 25.45
C LEU A 511 -6.33 16.49 26.97
N PRO A 512 -6.47 15.28 27.54
CA PRO A 512 -6.12 15.04 28.92
C PRO A 512 -4.64 15.32 29.20
N ALA A 513 -4.27 15.56 30.43
CA ALA A 513 -2.87 15.64 30.80
C ALA A 513 -2.16 14.32 30.50
N ALA A 514 -0.94 14.43 29.98
CA ALA A 514 -0.12 13.29 29.61
C ALA A 514 1.30 13.45 30.12
N THR A 515 1.88 12.34 30.55
CA THR A 515 3.29 12.25 30.90
C THR A 515 3.96 11.19 30.03
N ALA A 516 5.28 11.19 30.00
CA ALA A 516 6.02 10.11 29.33
C ALA A 516 5.65 8.74 29.93
N GLU A 517 5.33 8.68 31.20
CA GLU A 517 4.94 7.46 31.92
C GLU A 517 3.45 7.08 31.71
N SER A 518 2.62 8.02 31.26
CA SER A 518 1.21 7.81 30.97
C SER A 518 0.85 8.43 29.61
N PRO A 519 1.28 7.81 28.48
CA PRO A 519 0.98 8.31 27.15
C PRO A 519 -0.50 8.13 26.82
N LEU A 520 -1.06 9.07 26.05
CA LEU A 520 -2.47 9.06 25.64
C LEU A 520 -2.74 8.04 24.52
N GLY A 521 -3.87 7.37 24.59
CA GLY A 521 -4.49 6.83 23.38
C GLY A 521 -5.07 7.96 22.51
N VAL A 522 -5.42 7.70 21.29
CA VAL A 522 -6.03 8.67 20.36
C VAL A 522 -7.27 8.08 19.73
N LEU A 523 -8.37 8.83 19.79
CA LEU A 523 -9.57 8.55 19.01
C LEU A 523 -9.89 9.75 18.12
N VAL A 524 -9.84 9.54 16.80
CA VAL A 524 -10.33 10.53 15.83
C VAL A 524 -11.79 10.28 15.59
N TYR A 525 -12.62 11.31 15.74
CA TYR A 525 -14.04 11.23 15.44
C TYR A 525 -14.39 12.03 14.19
N CYS A 526 -15.00 11.36 13.23
CA CYS A 526 -15.46 11.90 11.95
C CYS A 526 -16.98 11.83 11.90
N GLY A 527 -17.64 12.95 12.18
CA GLY A 527 -19.10 13.06 12.16
C GLY A 527 -19.69 13.11 10.76
N GLN A 528 -20.99 13.38 10.68
CA GLN A 528 -21.62 13.68 9.40
C GLN A 528 -21.09 15.02 8.86
N PRO A 529 -20.88 15.16 7.54
CA PRO A 529 -20.60 16.45 6.93
C PRO A 529 -21.72 17.44 7.24
N ALA A 530 -21.38 18.69 7.48
CA ALA A 530 -22.31 19.69 8.02
C ALA A 530 -23.50 20.05 7.11
N GLY A 531 -23.42 19.74 5.82
CA GLY A 531 -24.50 19.96 4.85
C GLY A 531 -25.61 18.91 4.87
N GLY A 532 -25.56 17.91 5.76
CA GLY A 532 -26.66 16.98 6.02
C GLY A 532 -27.10 16.12 4.82
N GLY A 533 -26.29 15.92 3.80
CA GLY A 533 -26.54 14.99 2.68
C GLY A 533 -27.73 15.33 1.78
N GLY A 534 -28.37 16.49 1.93
CA GLY A 534 -29.49 16.95 1.10
C GLY A 534 -29.10 18.08 0.16
N ALA A 535 -29.41 17.95 -1.12
CA ALA A 535 -29.08 18.90 -2.19
C ALA A 535 -29.65 20.35 -2.00
N THR A 536 -30.36 20.61 -0.90
CA THR A 536 -31.06 21.87 -0.62
C THR A 536 -30.62 22.60 0.65
N ALA A 537 -29.66 22.07 1.39
CA ALA A 537 -29.16 22.70 2.61
C ALA A 537 -28.26 23.89 2.27
N LYS A 538 -28.55 25.09 2.81
CA LYS A 538 -27.67 26.25 2.72
C LYS A 538 -26.33 25.92 3.38
N PRO A 539 -25.20 26.23 2.75
CA PRO A 539 -23.90 26.02 3.37
C PRO A 539 -23.82 26.81 4.68
N ALA A 540 -23.59 26.07 5.79
CA ALA A 540 -23.37 26.67 7.08
C ALA A 540 -22.11 27.55 7.04
N ARG A 541 -22.11 28.67 7.77
CA ARG A 541 -20.95 29.57 7.85
C ARG A 541 -19.80 28.86 8.59
N ALA A 542 -18.58 29.16 8.22
CA ALA A 542 -17.38 28.55 8.82
C ALA A 542 -17.36 28.66 10.37
N ALA A 543 -17.83 29.77 10.92
CA ALA A 543 -17.94 29.97 12.37
C ALA A 543 -19.00 29.08 13.03
N GLU A 544 -20.11 28.79 12.36
CA GLU A 544 -21.16 27.88 12.87
C GLU A 544 -20.65 26.43 12.91
N LEU A 545 -19.85 26.06 11.93
CA LEU A 545 -19.21 24.73 11.86
C LEU A 545 -18.13 24.55 12.92
N ASP A 546 -17.36 25.61 13.18
CA ASP A 546 -16.33 25.61 14.21
C ASP A 546 -16.96 25.46 15.61
N GLU A 547 -18.03 26.18 15.89
CA GLU A 547 -18.76 26.09 17.16
C GLU A 547 -19.45 24.71 17.33
N ALA A 548 -20.00 24.14 16.25
CA ALA A 548 -20.58 22.80 16.29
C ALA A 548 -19.51 21.73 16.60
N SER A 549 -18.35 21.83 15.97
CA SER A 549 -17.23 20.91 16.22
C SER A 549 -16.66 21.06 17.64
N LYS A 550 -16.61 22.27 18.16
CA LYS A 550 -16.23 22.52 19.55
C LYS A 550 -17.23 21.91 20.53
N LYS A 551 -18.53 22.11 20.29
CA LYS A 551 -19.60 21.52 21.12
C LYS A 551 -19.54 19.99 21.09
N GLU A 552 -19.23 19.41 19.93
CA GLU A 552 -19.04 17.97 19.82
C GLU A 552 -17.80 17.52 20.62
N ALA A 553 -16.68 18.25 20.56
CA ALA A 553 -15.49 17.96 21.36
C ALA A 553 -15.79 18.01 22.86
N GLU A 554 -16.55 19.01 23.33
CA GLU A 554 -16.95 19.10 24.75
C GLU A 554 -17.76 17.89 25.24
N ARG A 555 -18.55 17.22 24.38
CA ARG A 555 -19.27 15.98 24.75
C ARG A 555 -18.34 14.84 25.13
N TRP A 556 -17.13 14.82 24.56
CA TRP A 556 -16.14 13.78 24.81
C TRP A 556 -15.30 14.01 26.07
N ARG A 557 -15.34 15.22 26.66
CA ARG A 557 -14.44 15.61 27.74
C ARG A 557 -14.44 14.60 28.91
N GLY A 558 -15.60 14.18 29.38
CA GLY A 558 -15.71 13.23 30.49
C GLY A 558 -15.07 11.89 30.18
N ALA A 559 -15.43 11.29 29.04
CA ALA A 559 -14.88 10.01 28.63
C ALA A 559 -13.37 10.10 28.31
N ALA A 560 -12.94 11.16 27.62
CA ALA A 560 -11.54 11.43 27.30
C ALA A 560 -10.66 11.46 28.56
N THR A 561 -11.10 12.20 29.58
CA THR A 561 -10.41 12.31 30.88
C THR A 561 -10.36 10.98 31.58
N ARG A 562 -11.51 10.30 31.69
CA ARG A 562 -11.66 9.05 32.43
C ARG A 562 -10.73 7.94 31.90
N TYR A 563 -10.50 7.87 30.58
CA TYR A 563 -9.70 6.80 29.97
C TYR A 563 -8.32 7.26 29.48
N GLY A 564 -7.95 8.53 29.67
CA GLY A 564 -6.67 9.05 29.18
C GLY A 564 -6.55 8.97 27.66
N ILE A 565 -7.64 9.30 26.94
CA ILE A 565 -7.71 9.25 25.47
C ILE A 565 -7.79 10.67 24.92
N ALA A 566 -6.85 11.05 24.08
CA ALA A 566 -6.95 12.28 23.28
C ALA A 566 -8.03 12.11 22.20
N ILE A 567 -9.01 12.99 22.17
CA ILE A 567 -10.05 12.97 21.13
C ILE A 567 -9.73 14.06 20.11
N ILE A 568 -9.81 13.73 18.84
CA ILE A 568 -9.71 14.66 17.72
C ILE A 568 -11.05 14.65 16.99
N VAL A 569 -11.81 15.73 17.08
CA VAL A 569 -13.02 15.93 16.30
C VAL A 569 -12.61 16.58 14.99
N LEU A 570 -12.67 15.82 13.90
CA LEU A 570 -12.32 16.28 12.57
C LEU A 570 -13.56 16.76 11.82
N SER A 571 -13.46 17.89 11.13
CA SER A 571 -14.49 18.43 10.25
C SER A 571 -14.08 18.25 8.79
N SER A 572 -15.03 17.82 7.95
CA SER A 572 -14.81 17.68 6.51
C SER A 572 -14.52 19.04 5.84
N SER A 573 -13.59 19.06 4.90
CA SER A 573 -13.27 20.23 4.10
C SER A 573 -14.41 20.65 3.16
N ASP A 574 -15.15 19.66 2.62
CA ASP A 574 -16.38 19.87 1.85
C ASP A 574 -17.60 19.70 2.79
N PRO A 575 -18.57 20.66 2.82
CA PRO A 575 -19.74 20.55 3.69
C PRO A 575 -20.63 19.36 3.38
N ASN A 576 -20.53 18.74 2.22
CA ASN A 576 -21.43 17.67 1.78
C ASN A 576 -20.78 16.28 1.78
N ARG A 577 -19.43 16.20 1.82
CA ARG A 577 -18.72 14.92 1.70
C ARG A 577 -17.35 14.96 2.36
N TRP A 578 -16.86 13.80 2.71
CA TRP A 578 -15.47 13.55 3.05
C TRP A 578 -14.63 13.33 1.79
N GLY A 579 -13.40 13.89 1.74
CA GLY A 579 -12.50 13.83 0.59
C GLY A 579 -11.10 13.32 0.93
N ARG A 580 -10.27 13.14 -0.10
CA ARG A 580 -8.85 12.73 0.07
C ARG A 580 -8.02 13.78 0.82
N GLU A 581 -8.34 15.05 0.65
CA GLU A 581 -7.73 16.19 1.35
C GLU A 581 -7.91 16.11 2.87
N ASP A 582 -9.02 15.53 3.33
CA ASP A 582 -9.29 15.35 4.75
C ASP A 582 -8.36 14.29 5.38
N ILE A 583 -7.95 13.27 4.59
CA ILE A 583 -6.95 12.28 5.01
C ILE A 583 -5.59 12.95 5.26
N ALA A 584 -5.17 13.84 4.35
CA ALA A 584 -3.92 14.59 4.49
C ALA A 584 -3.97 15.54 5.71
N THR A 585 -5.13 16.14 5.97
CA THR A 585 -5.36 16.98 7.16
C THR A 585 -5.29 16.15 8.44
N LEU A 586 -5.90 14.98 8.45
CA LEU A 586 -5.84 14.04 9.59
C LEU A 586 -4.39 13.60 9.85
N ALA A 587 -3.64 13.20 8.83
CA ALA A 587 -2.25 12.80 8.98
C ALA A 587 -1.40 13.90 9.64
N ARG A 588 -1.48 15.14 9.12
CA ARG A 588 -0.78 16.30 9.69
C ARG A 588 -1.20 16.61 11.12
N THR A 589 -2.49 16.47 11.45
CA THR A 589 -3.00 16.70 12.80
C THR A 589 -2.46 15.66 13.78
N LEU A 590 -2.43 14.38 13.40
CA LEU A 590 -1.85 13.30 14.20
C LEU A 590 -0.35 13.50 14.42
N ASP A 591 0.39 13.87 13.38
CA ASP A 591 1.84 14.13 13.50
C ASP A 591 2.12 15.36 14.38
N GLY A 592 1.34 16.42 14.23
CA GLY A 592 1.41 17.59 15.10
C GLY A 592 1.09 17.28 16.57
N LEU A 593 0.15 16.37 16.81
CA LEU A 593 -0.17 15.91 18.17
C LEU A 593 0.98 15.09 18.76
N ARG A 594 1.56 14.16 17.99
CA ARG A 594 2.73 13.36 18.41
C ARG A 594 3.94 14.19 18.80
N LEU A 595 4.15 15.34 18.15
CA LEU A 595 5.23 16.26 18.49
C LEU A 595 5.00 17.01 19.82
N ARG A 596 3.74 17.16 20.25
CA ARG A 596 3.36 17.95 21.43
C ARG A 596 3.00 17.12 22.65
N ARG A 597 2.60 15.88 22.46
CA ARG A 597 2.10 14.98 23.51
C ARG A 597 2.65 13.57 23.34
N PRO A 598 2.97 12.87 24.42
CA PRO A 598 3.30 11.45 24.37
C PRO A 598 2.05 10.65 23.99
N ILE A 599 2.11 9.95 22.85
CA ILE A 599 1.02 9.14 22.29
C ILE A 599 1.43 7.68 22.29
N ASP A 600 0.53 6.81 22.71
CA ASP A 600 0.68 5.36 22.62
C ASP A 600 0.29 4.88 21.21
N PRO A 601 1.25 4.41 20.38
CA PRO A 601 0.96 3.98 19.01
C PRO A 601 0.08 2.73 18.93
N SER A 602 -0.05 1.95 20.02
CA SER A 602 -0.91 0.77 20.06
C SER A 602 -2.40 1.11 20.25
N ARG A 603 -2.75 2.38 20.55
CA ARG A 603 -4.09 2.83 20.89
C ARG A 603 -4.55 4.01 20.04
N ILE A 604 -4.38 3.93 18.73
CA ILE A 604 -4.88 4.93 17.79
C ILE A 604 -6.05 4.34 17.03
N ALA A 605 -7.21 4.97 17.13
CA ALA A 605 -8.42 4.56 16.44
C ALA A 605 -9.08 5.73 15.69
N ILE A 606 -9.88 5.41 14.68
CA ILE A 606 -10.72 6.34 13.96
C ILE A 606 -12.16 5.83 14.07
N ALA A 607 -13.06 6.68 14.55
CA ALA A 607 -14.50 6.43 14.60
C ALA A 607 -15.23 7.39 13.66
N GLY A 608 -16.30 6.94 13.03
CA GLY A 608 -17.11 7.84 12.22
C GLY A 608 -18.58 7.43 12.19
N SER A 609 -19.47 8.43 12.08
CA SER A 609 -20.91 8.22 11.97
C SER A 609 -21.40 8.50 10.55
N GLY A 610 -22.28 7.63 10.02
CA GLY A 610 -22.82 7.76 8.67
C GLY A 610 -21.73 7.84 7.61
N PRO A 611 -21.66 8.89 6.75
CA PRO A 611 -20.58 9.06 5.77
C PRO A 611 -19.19 9.16 6.40
N GLY A 612 -19.09 9.65 7.64
CA GLY A 612 -17.82 9.69 8.40
C GLY A 612 -17.31 8.30 8.74
N GLY A 613 -18.17 7.28 8.87
CA GLY A 613 -17.76 5.89 9.08
C GLY A 613 -17.07 5.30 7.84
N ALA A 614 -17.63 5.52 6.66
CA ALA A 614 -16.98 5.13 5.41
C ALA A 614 -15.63 5.83 5.22
N PHE A 615 -15.53 7.12 5.58
CA PHE A 615 -14.28 7.86 5.59
C PHE A 615 -13.29 7.31 6.61
N ALA A 616 -13.74 6.93 7.82
CA ALA A 616 -12.87 6.34 8.84
C ALA A 616 -12.16 5.07 8.34
N TRP A 617 -12.86 4.23 7.58
CA TRP A 617 -12.24 3.07 6.92
C TRP A 617 -11.17 3.50 5.91
N LEU A 618 -11.49 4.41 4.98
CA LEU A 618 -10.56 4.88 3.95
C LEU A 618 -9.33 5.57 4.56
N ALA A 619 -9.53 6.38 5.60
CA ALA A 619 -8.44 7.03 6.32
C ALA A 619 -7.54 6.02 7.04
N ALA A 620 -8.12 4.98 7.64
CA ALA A 620 -7.35 3.92 8.29
C ALA A 620 -6.54 3.10 7.28
N GLU A 621 -7.07 2.83 6.09
CA GLU A 621 -6.31 2.19 5.01
C GLU A 621 -5.13 3.06 4.55
N ALA A 622 -5.35 4.36 4.36
CA ALA A 622 -4.31 5.29 3.93
C ALA A 622 -3.21 5.51 4.98
N LEU A 623 -3.58 5.57 6.27
CA LEU A 623 -2.64 5.74 7.39
C LEU A 623 -1.95 4.41 7.79
N GLY A 624 -2.43 3.29 7.27
CA GLY A 624 -1.81 1.98 7.41
C GLY A 624 -1.66 1.51 8.86
N PRO A 625 -0.48 0.96 9.25
CA PRO A 625 -0.26 0.36 10.57
C PRO A 625 -0.40 1.31 11.76
N SER A 626 -0.42 2.61 11.51
CA SER A 626 -0.58 3.62 12.58
C SER A 626 -1.97 3.57 13.23
N VAL A 627 -2.98 3.01 12.56
CA VAL A 627 -4.35 2.90 13.06
C VAL A 627 -4.62 1.47 13.50
N ARG A 628 -4.98 1.29 14.76
CA ARG A 628 -5.23 -0.01 15.41
C ARG A 628 -6.71 -0.34 15.57
N GLY A 629 -7.59 0.64 15.40
CA GLY A 629 -9.03 0.43 15.50
C GLY A 629 -9.81 1.31 14.54
N VAL A 630 -10.93 0.78 14.01
CA VAL A 630 -11.91 1.53 13.22
C VAL A 630 -13.30 1.26 13.76
N ALA A 631 -14.03 2.31 14.11
CA ALA A 631 -15.43 2.21 14.52
C ALA A 631 -16.34 2.83 13.47
N LEU A 632 -17.27 2.02 12.96
CA LEU A 632 -18.26 2.35 11.95
C LEU A 632 -19.62 2.50 12.64
N LEU A 633 -19.98 3.74 12.96
CA LEU A 633 -21.23 4.03 13.67
C LEU A 633 -22.29 4.43 12.66
N GLU A 634 -23.44 3.77 12.70
CA GLU A 634 -24.49 4.00 11.71
C GLU A 634 -23.98 4.01 10.26
N SER A 635 -23.01 3.15 9.98
CA SER A 635 -22.29 3.13 8.71
C SER A 635 -21.96 1.69 8.28
N THR A 636 -21.73 1.53 6.98
CA THR A 636 -21.23 0.31 6.34
C THR A 636 -19.91 0.60 5.66
N LEU A 637 -19.18 -0.42 5.27
CA LEU A 637 -17.98 -0.24 4.43
C LEU A 637 -18.34 0.47 3.10
N PRO A 638 -17.42 1.23 2.51
CA PRO A 638 -17.59 1.73 1.14
C PRO A 638 -17.92 0.58 0.18
N ARG A 639 -18.78 0.81 -0.82
CA ARG A 639 -19.24 -0.25 -1.75
C ARG A 639 -18.11 -0.97 -2.47
N GLN A 640 -17.03 -0.28 -2.75
CA GLN A 640 -15.84 -0.80 -3.44
C GLN A 640 -14.65 -1.04 -2.48
N ALA A 641 -14.93 -1.18 -1.17
CA ALA A 641 -13.85 -1.41 -0.19
C ALA A 641 -13.13 -2.73 -0.49
N THR A 642 -11.85 -2.62 -0.82
CA THR A 642 -10.94 -3.75 -0.86
C THR A 642 -10.60 -4.13 0.57
N ILE A 643 -10.82 -5.39 0.93
CA ILE A 643 -10.47 -5.94 2.24
C ILE A 643 -9.29 -6.87 2.02
N SER A 644 -8.11 -6.43 2.43
CA SER A 644 -6.92 -7.28 2.44
C SER A 644 -6.91 -8.18 3.66
N PRO A 645 -6.44 -9.43 3.57
CA PRO A 645 -6.24 -10.28 4.73
C PRO A 645 -5.35 -9.60 5.77
N THR A 646 -5.64 -9.86 7.05
CA THR A 646 -4.83 -9.35 8.16
C THR A 646 -3.44 -9.94 8.17
N GLU A 647 -2.49 -9.13 8.60
CA GLU A 647 -1.08 -9.48 8.80
C GLU A 647 -0.59 -8.96 10.16
N PRO A 648 0.48 -9.52 10.76
CA PRO A 648 0.96 -9.12 12.08
C PRO A 648 1.18 -7.60 12.23
N GLY A 649 1.65 -6.91 11.19
CA GLY A 649 1.85 -5.46 11.20
C GLY A 649 0.61 -4.63 10.89
N ARG A 650 -0.47 -5.22 10.35
CA ARG A 650 -1.66 -4.53 9.83
C ARG A 650 -2.98 -4.96 10.47
N SER A 651 -2.94 -5.67 11.59
CA SER A 651 -4.16 -6.04 12.30
C SER A 651 -4.80 -4.81 12.97
N ARG A 652 -6.11 -4.65 12.79
CA ARG A 652 -6.94 -3.62 13.42
C ARG A 652 -8.20 -4.26 13.98
N ALA A 653 -8.68 -3.76 15.10
CA ALA A 653 -10.02 -4.10 15.59
C ALA A 653 -11.06 -3.25 14.86
N ILE A 654 -12.17 -3.89 14.48
CA ILE A 654 -13.30 -3.22 13.84
C ILE A 654 -14.48 -3.25 14.80
N LEU A 655 -15.19 -2.13 14.92
CA LEU A 655 -16.37 -2.02 15.77
C LEU A 655 -17.52 -1.44 14.95
N PHE A 656 -18.61 -2.18 14.83
CA PHE A 656 -19.83 -1.67 14.20
C PHE A 656 -20.83 -1.17 15.27
N GLY A 657 -21.36 0.04 15.07
CA GLY A 657 -22.57 0.48 15.74
C GLY A 657 -23.77 0.14 14.87
N THR A 658 -24.76 -0.51 15.46
CA THR A 658 -25.92 -1.04 14.73
C THR A 658 -26.79 0.05 14.10
N LEU A 659 -27.26 -0.22 12.88
CA LEU A 659 -28.26 0.55 12.15
C LEU A 659 -29.61 -0.15 12.25
N PRO A 660 -30.72 0.56 12.48
CA PRO A 660 -32.06 -0.04 12.38
C PRO A 660 -32.44 -0.31 10.91
N GLY A 661 -33.19 -1.38 10.66
CA GLY A 661 -33.84 -1.67 9.37
C GLY A 661 -32.96 -2.41 8.34
N ALA A 662 -33.18 -2.17 7.04
CA ALA A 662 -32.56 -2.91 5.93
C ALA A 662 -31.02 -2.79 5.86
N ALA A 663 -30.40 -1.83 6.54
CA ALA A 663 -28.97 -1.68 6.61
C ALA A 663 -28.29 -2.75 7.49
N VAL A 664 -29.02 -3.43 8.36
CA VAL A 664 -28.50 -4.54 9.19
C VAL A 664 -27.90 -5.64 8.33
N ASN A 665 -28.56 -6.03 7.24
CA ASN A 665 -28.04 -7.08 6.34
C ASN A 665 -26.69 -6.71 5.72
N ARG A 666 -26.48 -5.43 5.39
CA ARG A 666 -25.21 -4.97 4.85
C ARG A 666 -24.11 -4.96 5.89
N VAL A 667 -24.40 -4.59 7.13
CA VAL A 667 -23.44 -4.69 8.24
C VAL A 667 -23.05 -6.14 8.48
N ASP A 668 -24.01 -7.08 8.43
CA ASP A 668 -23.72 -8.51 8.57
C ASP A 668 -22.89 -9.06 7.41
N ASP A 669 -23.10 -8.59 6.18
CA ASP A 669 -22.26 -8.96 5.03
C ASP A 669 -20.84 -8.40 5.18
N ASP A 670 -20.70 -7.13 5.54
CA ASP A 670 -19.42 -6.48 5.77
C ASP A 670 -18.67 -7.15 6.94
N ARG A 671 -19.38 -7.50 8.02
CA ARG A 671 -18.82 -8.24 9.15
C ARG A 671 -18.25 -9.58 8.71
N ARG A 672 -19.05 -10.40 7.98
CA ARG A 672 -18.59 -11.70 7.47
C ARG A 672 -17.37 -11.58 6.57
N ARG A 673 -17.31 -10.57 5.71
CA ARG A 673 -16.16 -10.30 4.83
C ARG A 673 -14.90 -9.95 5.63
N LEU A 674 -15.03 -9.13 6.66
CA LEU A 674 -13.93 -8.73 7.53
C LEU A 674 -13.44 -9.90 8.41
N GLU A 675 -14.36 -10.67 9.02
CA GLU A 675 -14.03 -11.86 9.81
C GLU A 675 -13.34 -12.92 8.94
N ALA A 676 -13.82 -13.13 7.71
CA ALA A 676 -13.17 -14.01 6.73
C ALA A 676 -11.76 -13.54 6.37
N ALA A 677 -11.49 -12.22 6.42
CA ALA A 677 -10.17 -11.66 6.21
C ALA A 677 -9.30 -11.62 7.49
N GLY A 678 -9.80 -12.08 8.64
CA GLY A 678 -9.09 -12.22 9.90
C GLY A 678 -9.21 -11.02 10.86
N TYR A 679 -10.03 -10.01 10.53
CA TYR A 679 -10.21 -8.88 11.44
C TYR A 679 -11.04 -9.28 12.66
N PRO A 680 -10.65 -8.88 13.88
CA PRO A 680 -11.53 -8.98 15.05
C PRO A 680 -12.64 -7.94 14.92
N VAL A 681 -13.89 -8.39 14.76
CA VAL A 681 -15.06 -7.53 14.53
C VAL A 681 -16.01 -7.60 15.72
N GLY A 682 -16.17 -6.47 16.40
CA GLY A 682 -17.12 -6.28 17.49
C GLY A 682 -18.39 -5.58 17.01
N LEU A 683 -19.46 -5.78 17.77
CA LEU A 683 -20.72 -5.08 17.60
C LEU A 683 -21.04 -4.28 18.87
N LEU A 684 -21.39 -3.03 18.71
CA LEU A 684 -22.04 -2.27 19.78
C LEU A 684 -23.51 -2.68 19.87
N PRO A 685 -24.05 -2.87 21.08
CA PRO A 685 -25.48 -3.05 21.24
C PRO A 685 -26.22 -1.84 20.69
N ASP A 686 -27.50 -2.04 20.35
CA ASP A 686 -28.37 -1.01 19.79
C ASP A 686 -28.32 0.27 20.63
N LEU A 687 -27.94 1.37 20.03
CA LEU A 687 -27.77 2.65 20.70
C LEU A 687 -29.13 3.30 21.07
N GLY A 688 -30.24 2.72 20.60
CA GLY A 688 -31.62 3.07 21.01
C GLY A 688 -31.98 4.56 21.03
N GLY A 689 -31.29 5.39 20.21
CA GLY A 689 -31.43 6.84 20.23
C GLY A 689 -30.70 7.56 21.38
N ALA A 690 -29.90 6.84 22.18
CA ALA A 690 -29.19 7.40 23.36
C ALA A 690 -28.01 8.32 23.02
N GLY A 691 -27.75 8.56 21.73
CA GLY A 691 -26.64 9.40 21.27
C GLY A 691 -25.30 8.64 21.15
N LEU A 692 -24.24 9.38 20.91
CA LEU A 692 -22.89 8.81 20.68
C LEU A 692 -22.35 8.14 21.95
N PRO A 693 -21.92 6.86 21.90
CA PRO A 693 -21.47 6.11 23.08
C PRO A 693 -20.03 6.43 23.45
N THR A 694 -19.74 7.65 23.88
CA THR A 694 -18.38 8.18 24.12
C THR A 694 -17.60 7.34 25.12
N GLU A 695 -18.19 6.93 26.24
CA GLU A 695 -17.58 6.09 27.26
C GLU A 695 -17.18 4.72 26.70
N THR A 696 -18.08 4.09 25.95
CA THR A 696 -17.87 2.76 25.32
C THR A 696 -16.74 2.81 24.28
N LEU A 697 -16.70 3.87 23.48
CA LEU A 697 -15.64 4.02 22.46
C LEU A 697 -14.28 4.30 23.10
N CYS A 698 -14.20 5.11 24.16
CA CYS A 698 -12.95 5.33 24.87
C CYS A 698 -12.46 4.06 25.58
N SER A 699 -13.34 3.30 26.24
CA SER A 699 -12.99 2.01 26.86
C SER A 699 -12.52 1.00 25.82
N TRP A 700 -13.12 0.98 24.61
CA TRP A 700 -12.70 0.13 23.51
C TRP A 700 -11.30 0.53 22.99
N VAL A 701 -11.00 1.84 22.87
CA VAL A 701 -9.66 2.31 22.46
C VAL A 701 -8.61 1.86 23.47
N GLU A 702 -8.92 1.88 24.75
CA GLU A 702 -8.05 1.39 25.82
C GLU A 702 -7.70 -0.09 25.62
N ALA A 703 -8.67 -0.90 25.20
CA ALA A 703 -8.50 -2.32 24.94
C ALA A 703 -7.73 -2.66 23.66
N LEU A 704 -7.52 -1.71 22.73
CA LEU A 704 -6.69 -1.97 21.53
C LEU A 704 -5.26 -2.35 21.90
N GLY A 705 -4.77 -1.91 23.05
CA GLY A 705 -3.46 -2.26 23.59
C GLY A 705 -3.37 -3.64 24.26
N VAL A 706 -4.39 -4.50 24.15
CA VAL A 706 -4.37 -5.87 24.72
C VAL A 706 -3.22 -6.70 24.10
N LEU A 707 -2.49 -7.41 24.95
CA LEU A 707 -1.42 -8.34 24.60
C LEU A 707 -1.80 -9.76 24.96
#